data_0667cd44d2781f3f2f174685d40f046e
#
_entry.id   0667cd44d2781f3f2f174685d40f046e
#
_cell.length_a   1.000
_cell.length_b   1.000
_cell.length_c   1.000
_cell.angle_alpha   90.00
_cell.angle_beta   90.00
_cell.angle_gamma   90.00
#
_symmetry.space_group_name_H-M   'P 1'
#
loop_
_entity.id
_entity.type
_entity.pdbx_description
1 polymer ?
#
loop_
_entity_poly.entity_id
_entity_poly.type
_entity_poly.pdbx_seq_one_letter_code
_entity_poly.pdbx_strand_id
1 'polypeptide(L)'
;MRAAPVGTKNKKRIALGFLIVAVLLLLLTFRVAYWQIIKGEWLTEKAIAQQTQDTPIEAKRGAIYDRNGKELATSITCYTLWARPAQVKTQKGKTITAEQIAAIASQIAEITGRDAETVQTNLTKSTALVRIASNLDKETADAVRALKLNGLELAEGTKRYYPLGNFASQLLGSVSADNTGRAGIELEYDQYLAGVSGRWKKNTDLLGNELVEGAEEYHEAQDGYNVVLSLDEAIQYYVEKALEKGMEKTKAKRIMCLVMNPKTGEILASATTPGYDPNEPMDSKNVPEAQAEAYEKMSADEKQSYLISLWRNPVISDTYEPGSTFKLLTSSSALEEKVIDTHTTFQCAGSFTVAGVRLHCWTRGSHGTQTIRQAIGNSCNPALAKVATLMGKQTFYKYLGLYGITEKTGVDYPGEAGSIMYALKDIGPVELATIGYGQSISVTPIQLLTAVNAIGNDGVLLQPHYVKALTDSDGKVVKEFEPTIVRKVLSAKTAKEMRSIMQYVVDEGGGGNARIAGYRVGGKTGTANKIDAGTGKYGKDYYSSFIGMAPMDDPQVSILVVVDSPRGSYYGSMVAAPIAKEILTDTLRYLNVTPTYSASEKKAIEGNYTIVPNVIGKPFSEAAGIIGGKELKYSRPKSAQDDDEFTVVDQYPKAGTKVKKNSVVYVYKE
;
A
#
# COMPACT_ATOMS: atom_id res chain seq x y z
N MET A 1 -50.78 80.21 -50.53
CA MET A 1 -49.61 80.01 -51.47
C MET A 1 -49.68 78.58 -52.05
N ARG A 2 -49.95 78.48 -53.40
CA ARG A 2 -49.87 77.17 -54.04
C ARG A 2 -48.41 76.86 -54.32
N ALA A 3 -47.92 75.79 -53.81
CA ALA A 3 -46.55 75.35 -54.05
C ALA A 3 -46.37 75.06 -55.56
N ALA A 4 -45.26 75.57 -56.13
CA ALA A 4 -44.97 75.40 -57.58
C ALA A 4 -44.73 73.88 -57.84
N PRO A 5 -45.14 73.36 -59.00
CA PRO A 5 -45.03 71.97 -59.34
C PRO A 5 -43.52 71.58 -59.46
N VAL A 6 -43.11 70.56 -58.79
CA VAL A 6 -41.75 70.01 -58.80
C VAL A 6 -41.41 69.58 -60.24
N GLY A 7 -40.38 70.17 -60.84
CA GLY A 7 -39.93 69.89 -62.21
C GLY A 7 -39.56 68.40 -62.41
N THR A 8 -39.82 67.92 -63.65
CA THR A 8 -39.66 66.48 -64.01
C THR A 8 -38.26 65.87 -63.65
N LYS A 9 -37.20 66.67 -63.69
CA LYS A 9 -35.82 66.27 -63.26
C LYS A 9 -35.72 65.99 -61.79
N ASN A 10 -36.39 66.76 -60.93
CA ASN A 10 -36.40 66.56 -59.48
C ASN A 10 -37.31 65.39 -59.11
N LYS A 11 -38.41 65.15 -59.78
CA LYS A 11 -39.24 63.95 -59.62
C LYS A 11 -38.42 62.63 -59.85
N LYS A 12 -37.60 62.61 -60.95
CA LYS A 12 -36.75 61.49 -61.27
C LYS A 12 -35.66 61.30 -60.25
N ARG A 13 -35.05 62.37 -59.69
CA ARG A 13 -34.06 62.27 -58.64
C ARG A 13 -34.66 61.76 -57.30
N ILE A 14 -35.86 62.23 -56.95
CA ILE A 14 -36.62 61.75 -55.79
C ILE A 14 -37.00 60.27 -55.95
N ALA A 15 -37.49 59.88 -57.14
CA ALA A 15 -37.83 58.50 -57.42
C ALA A 15 -36.58 57.57 -57.36
N LEU A 16 -35.44 58.05 -57.87
CA LEU A 16 -34.16 57.32 -57.77
C LEU A 16 -33.71 57.19 -56.31
N GLY A 17 -33.87 58.25 -55.46
CA GLY A 17 -33.58 58.20 -54.08
C GLY A 17 -34.45 57.18 -53.35
N PHE A 18 -35.78 57.16 -53.61
CA PHE A 18 -36.69 56.13 -53.08
C PHE A 18 -36.33 54.73 -53.52
N LEU A 19 -35.91 54.54 -54.80
CA LEU A 19 -35.48 53.25 -55.29
C LEU A 19 -34.24 52.75 -54.55
N ILE A 20 -33.25 53.63 -54.37
CA ILE A 20 -32.01 53.27 -53.59
C ILE A 20 -32.36 52.87 -52.21
N VAL A 21 -33.24 53.65 -51.51
CA VAL A 21 -33.69 53.34 -50.15
C VAL A 21 -34.43 51.98 -50.11
N ALA A 22 -35.31 51.73 -51.08
CA ALA A 22 -36.07 50.49 -51.19
C ALA A 22 -35.12 49.28 -51.41
N VAL A 23 -34.07 49.41 -52.25
CA VAL A 23 -33.06 48.36 -52.45
C VAL A 23 -32.26 48.13 -51.20
N LEU A 24 -31.86 49.19 -50.49
CA LEU A 24 -31.15 49.05 -49.24
C LEU A 24 -31.99 48.34 -48.14
N LEU A 25 -33.26 48.68 -48.04
CA LEU A 25 -34.20 48.01 -47.12
C LEU A 25 -34.37 46.53 -47.50
N LEU A 26 -34.46 46.22 -48.80
CA LEU A 26 -34.59 44.86 -49.30
C LEU A 26 -33.31 44.03 -48.96
N LEU A 27 -32.13 44.60 -49.17
CA LEU A 27 -30.89 43.99 -48.81
C LEU A 27 -30.79 43.74 -47.29
N LEU A 28 -31.25 44.70 -46.48
CA LEU A 28 -31.26 44.58 -45.01
C LEU A 28 -32.23 43.47 -44.58
N THR A 29 -33.41 43.38 -45.21
CA THR A 29 -34.38 42.32 -44.97
C THR A 29 -33.81 40.95 -45.31
N PHE A 30 -33.16 40.79 -46.44
CA PHE A 30 -32.45 39.53 -46.81
C PHE A 30 -31.35 39.18 -45.83
N ARG A 31 -30.59 40.15 -45.34
CA ARG A 31 -29.54 39.92 -44.36
C ARG A 31 -30.13 39.50 -43.00
N VAL A 32 -31.21 40.12 -42.54
CA VAL A 32 -31.92 39.74 -41.33
C VAL A 32 -32.50 38.33 -41.48
N ALA A 33 -33.17 38.04 -42.61
CA ALA A 33 -33.69 36.71 -42.92
C ALA A 33 -32.59 35.64 -42.91
N TYR A 34 -31.43 35.93 -43.50
CA TYR A 34 -30.26 35.03 -43.46
C TYR A 34 -29.84 34.71 -42.04
N TRP A 35 -29.74 35.68 -41.15
CA TRP A 35 -29.36 35.48 -39.76
C TRP A 35 -30.44 34.77 -38.92
N GLN A 36 -31.72 35.08 -39.17
CA GLN A 36 -32.83 34.50 -38.44
C GLN A 36 -33.19 33.07 -38.92
N ILE A 37 -33.15 32.79 -40.22
CA ILE A 37 -33.62 31.52 -40.78
C ILE A 37 -32.42 30.56 -40.99
N ILE A 38 -31.35 31.01 -41.62
CA ILE A 38 -30.23 30.14 -41.99
C ILE A 38 -29.25 29.97 -40.84
N LYS A 39 -29.02 31.02 -40.05
CA LYS A 39 -28.12 31.02 -38.91
C LYS A 39 -28.84 30.99 -37.55
N GLY A 40 -30.15 30.90 -37.55
CA GLY A 40 -30.99 30.97 -36.33
C GLY A 40 -30.61 29.87 -35.32
N GLU A 41 -30.56 28.62 -35.75
CA GLU A 41 -30.14 27.48 -34.88
C GLU A 41 -28.75 27.71 -34.28
N TRP A 42 -27.78 28.09 -35.11
CA TRP A 42 -26.42 28.37 -34.63
C TRP A 42 -26.36 29.54 -33.65
N LEU A 43 -27.16 30.60 -33.86
CA LEU A 43 -27.27 31.72 -32.94
C LEU A 43 -27.93 31.30 -31.61
N THR A 44 -28.97 30.47 -31.72
CA THR A 44 -29.66 29.90 -30.52
C THR A 44 -28.74 29.02 -29.70
N GLU A 45 -27.99 28.11 -30.34
CA GLU A 45 -26.99 27.31 -29.67
C GLU A 45 -25.92 28.19 -29.01
N LYS A 46 -25.42 29.22 -29.68
CA LYS A 46 -24.45 30.18 -29.10
C LYS A 46 -25.05 30.96 -27.93
N ALA A 47 -26.28 31.39 -28.03
CA ALA A 47 -26.98 32.12 -26.95
C ALA A 47 -27.20 31.20 -25.74
N ILE A 48 -27.67 29.97 -25.96
CA ILE A 48 -27.83 28.96 -24.91
C ILE A 48 -26.48 28.68 -24.23
N ALA A 49 -25.42 28.46 -25.02
CA ALA A 49 -24.08 28.22 -24.46
C ALA A 49 -23.51 29.40 -23.66
N GLN A 50 -23.92 30.63 -23.95
CA GLN A 50 -23.55 31.83 -23.20
C GLN A 50 -24.45 32.08 -21.96
N GLN A 51 -25.71 31.62 -22.00
CA GLN A 51 -26.68 31.81 -20.95
C GLN A 51 -26.77 30.63 -19.97
N THR A 52 -26.21 29.47 -20.34
CA THR A 52 -26.25 28.28 -19.48
C THR A 52 -24.96 28.19 -18.66
N GLN A 53 -25.09 28.26 -17.35
CA GLN A 53 -24.04 27.91 -16.41
C GLN A 53 -24.20 26.44 -16.03
N ASP A 54 -23.26 25.60 -16.46
CA ASP A 54 -23.17 24.18 -16.09
C ASP A 54 -22.18 24.06 -14.93
N THR A 55 -22.69 23.74 -13.75
CA THR A 55 -21.90 23.57 -12.52
C THR A 55 -21.89 22.08 -12.18
N PRO A 56 -20.73 21.40 -12.26
CA PRO A 56 -20.63 20.02 -11.79
C PRO A 56 -20.79 19.96 -10.28
N ILE A 57 -21.56 18.97 -9.81
CA ILE A 57 -21.70 18.64 -8.39
C ILE A 57 -20.81 17.42 -8.17
N GLU A 58 -19.72 17.62 -7.43
CA GLU A 58 -18.79 16.53 -7.17
C GLU A 58 -19.42 15.43 -6.32
N ALA A 59 -19.34 14.18 -6.78
CA ALA A 59 -19.66 13.02 -5.96
C ALA A 59 -18.60 12.83 -4.87
N LYS A 60 -18.99 12.38 -3.69
CA LYS A 60 -18.03 11.97 -2.66
C LYS A 60 -17.41 10.64 -3.08
N ARG A 61 -16.08 10.60 -3.03
CA ARG A 61 -15.35 9.35 -3.23
C ARG A 61 -15.59 8.42 -2.05
N GLY A 62 -15.96 7.16 -2.32
CA GLY A 62 -16.25 6.15 -1.30
C GLY A 62 -15.07 5.92 -0.36
N ALA A 63 -15.33 5.53 0.86
CA ALA A 63 -14.31 5.23 1.86
C ALA A 63 -13.65 3.86 1.60
N ILE A 64 -12.43 3.69 2.12
CA ILE A 64 -11.76 2.38 2.16
C ILE A 64 -11.66 1.96 3.62
N TYR A 65 -12.19 0.78 3.93
CA TYR A 65 -12.21 0.19 5.27
C TYR A 65 -11.34 -1.07 5.33
N ASP A 66 -10.82 -1.37 6.51
CA ASP A 66 -10.26 -2.68 6.81
C ASP A 66 -11.40 -3.73 6.94
N ARG A 67 -11.03 -5.00 7.15
CA ARG A 67 -12.00 -6.10 7.31
C ARG A 67 -12.95 -5.96 8.50
N ASN A 68 -12.59 -5.13 9.49
CA ASN A 68 -13.31 -4.90 10.75
C ASN A 68 -14.11 -3.58 10.73
N GLY A 69 -14.11 -2.86 9.59
CA GLY A 69 -14.80 -1.57 9.42
C GLY A 69 -13.98 -0.36 9.91
N LYS A 70 -12.67 -0.51 10.15
CA LYS A 70 -11.78 0.61 10.45
C LYS A 70 -11.52 1.42 9.19
N GLU A 71 -11.72 2.72 9.26
CA GLU A 71 -11.50 3.63 8.14
C GLU A 71 -10.00 3.82 7.86
N LEU A 72 -9.58 3.51 6.62
CA LEU A 72 -8.20 3.63 6.15
C LEU A 72 -8.02 4.82 5.19
N ALA A 73 -9.06 5.14 4.42
CA ALA A 73 -9.09 6.31 3.55
C ALA A 73 -10.52 6.84 3.44
N THR A 74 -10.67 8.16 3.51
CA THR A 74 -11.97 8.83 3.48
C THR A 74 -11.92 10.12 2.67
N SER A 75 -13.08 10.69 2.38
CA SER A 75 -13.22 12.00 1.76
C SER A 75 -13.67 13.03 2.78
N ILE A 76 -12.85 14.04 3.03
CA ILE A 76 -13.17 15.16 3.92
C ILE A 76 -13.57 16.39 3.11
N THR A 77 -14.47 17.20 3.67
CA THR A 77 -14.85 18.47 3.06
C THR A 77 -13.66 19.42 3.00
N CYS A 78 -13.46 20.03 1.86
CA CYS A 78 -12.49 21.09 1.65
C CYS A 78 -13.11 22.23 0.84
N TYR A 79 -12.39 23.33 0.69
CA TYR A 79 -12.85 24.50 -0.05
C TYR A 79 -11.84 24.89 -1.11
N THR A 80 -12.35 25.32 -2.27
CA THR A 80 -11.53 25.92 -3.34
C THR A 80 -11.86 27.39 -3.44
N LEU A 81 -10.84 28.23 -3.31
CA LEU A 81 -10.95 29.67 -3.47
C LEU A 81 -10.84 30.05 -4.94
N TRP A 82 -11.89 30.61 -5.47
CA TRP A 82 -11.96 31.20 -6.78
C TRP A 82 -12.01 32.71 -6.69
N ALA A 83 -11.46 33.38 -7.69
CA ALA A 83 -11.58 34.83 -7.83
C ALA A 83 -12.12 35.19 -9.21
N ARG A 84 -12.98 36.24 -9.25
CA ARG A 84 -13.40 36.97 -10.46
C ARG A 84 -12.59 38.24 -10.56
N PRO A 85 -11.50 38.29 -11.34
CA PRO A 85 -10.59 39.43 -11.35
C PRO A 85 -11.26 40.76 -11.64
N ALA A 86 -12.27 40.79 -12.52
CA ALA A 86 -13.01 42.00 -12.84
C ALA A 86 -13.78 42.55 -11.60
N GLN A 87 -14.35 41.67 -10.77
CA GLN A 87 -15.08 42.06 -9.56
C GLN A 87 -14.13 42.43 -8.43
N VAL A 88 -12.98 41.70 -8.29
CA VAL A 88 -11.95 42.04 -7.31
C VAL A 88 -11.39 43.44 -7.55
N LYS A 89 -11.23 43.88 -8.81
CA LYS A 89 -10.81 45.25 -9.17
C LYS A 89 -11.84 46.31 -8.81
N THR A 90 -13.07 45.92 -8.42
CA THR A 90 -14.14 46.85 -8.05
C THR A 90 -14.61 46.53 -6.62
N GLN A 91 -14.06 47.20 -5.65
CA GLN A 91 -14.48 47.09 -4.25
C GLN A 91 -15.36 48.24 -3.81
N LYS A 92 -16.48 47.92 -3.14
CA LYS A 92 -17.47 48.93 -2.66
C LYS A 92 -17.90 49.94 -3.75
N GLY A 93 -18.06 49.48 -5.01
CA GLY A 93 -18.46 50.29 -6.15
C GLY A 93 -17.35 51.21 -6.71
N LYS A 94 -16.09 51.08 -6.28
CA LYS A 94 -14.94 51.87 -6.76
C LYS A 94 -13.87 50.97 -7.32
N THR A 95 -13.27 51.37 -8.44
CA THR A 95 -12.08 50.71 -8.99
C THR A 95 -10.90 50.94 -8.05
N ILE A 96 -10.21 49.87 -7.66
CA ILE A 96 -9.06 49.91 -6.75
C ILE A 96 -7.74 50.01 -7.52
N THR A 97 -6.69 50.54 -6.88
CA THR A 97 -5.35 50.69 -7.47
C THR A 97 -4.58 49.38 -7.49
N ALA A 98 -3.51 49.28 -8.28
CA ALA A 98 -2.61 48.12 -8.31
C ALA A 98 -2.00 47.82 -6.93
N GLU A 99 -1.69 48.85 -6.14
CA GLU A 99 -1.16 48.71 -4.77
C GLU A 99 -2.20 48.06 -3.84
N GLN A 100 -3.48 48.44 -3.99
CA GLN A 100 -4.58 47.82 -3.21
C GLN A 100 -4.82 46.37 -3.62
N ILE A 101 -4.65 46.02 -4.90
CA ILE A 101 -4.70 44.62 -5.36
C ILE A 101 -3.55 43.82 -4.76
N ALA A 102 -2.34 44.39 -4.70
CA ALA A 102 -1.18 43.75 -4.08
C ALA A 102 -1.41 43.52 -2.56
N ALA A 103 -2.02 44.49 -1.86
CA ALA A 103 -2.36 44.32 -0.45
C ALA A 103 -3.40 43.20 -0.22
N ILE A 104 -4.43 43.10 -1.07
CA ILE A 104 -5.41 41.99 -1.06
C ILE A 104 -4.69 40.65 -1.33
N ALA A 105 -3.80 40.62 -2.32
CA ALA A 105 -3.05 39.41 -2.65
C ALA A 105 -2.19 38.95 -1.46
N SER A 106 -1.53 39.86 -0.76
CA SER A 106 -0.75 39.55 0.44
C SER A 106 -1.60 38.98 1.57
N GLN A 107 -2.79 39.56 1.82
CA GLN A 107 -3.73 39.03 2.83
C GLN A 107 -4.20 37.61 2.47
N ILE A 108 -4.57 37.37 1.21
CA ILE A 108 -4.99 36.04 0.75
C ILE A 108 -3.82 35.06 0.86
N ALA A 109 -2.60 35.49 0.49
CA ALA A 109 -1.38 34.68 0.57
C ALA A 109 -1.07 34.26 2.00
N GLU A 110 -1.16 35.19 2.95
CA GLU A 110 -0.96 34.93 4.38
C GLU A 110 -1.97 33.90 4.93
N ILE A 111 -3.26 34.03 4.59
CA ILE A 111 -4.29 33.11 5.04
C ILE A 111 -4.17 31.73 4.38
N THR A 112 -3.87 31.70 3.08
CA THR A 112 -3.89 30.44 2.29
C THR A 112 -2.53 29.74 2.20
N GLY A 113 -1.47 30.34 2.71
CA GLY A 113 -0.10 29.84 2.58
C GLY A 113 0.44 29.83 1.14
N ARG A 114 -0.19 30.60 0.22
CA ARG A 114 0.25 30.70 -1.18
C ARG A 114 1.24 31.85 -1.36
N ASP A 115 2.01 31.77 -2.45
CA ASP A 115 2.91 32.86 -2.82
C ASP A 115 2.13 34.12 -3.24
N ALA A 116 2.47 35.27 -2.65
CA ALA A 116 1.76 36.52 -2.84
C ALA A 116 1.84 37.06 -4.29
N GLU A 117 2.98 36.86 -4.98
CA GLU A 117 3.16 37.27 -6.36
C GLU A 117 2.28 36.42 -7.32
N THR A 118 2.19 35.13 -7.05
CA THR A 118 1.31 34.21 -7.78
C THR A 118 -0.15 34.59 -7.59
N VAL A 119 -0.59 34.90 -6.37
CA VAL A 119 -1.95 35.36 -6.06
C VAL A 119 -2.22 36.66 -6.78
N GLN A 120 -1.33 37.65 -6.71
CA GLN A 120 -1.46 38.95 -7.38
C GLN A 120 -1.57 38.79 -8.91
N THR A 121 -0.74 37.96 -9.50
CA THR A 121 -0.78 37.66 -10.93
C THR A 121 -2.14 37.06 -11.33
N ASN A 122 -2.67 36.14 -10.52
CA ASN A 122 -3.98 35.57 -10.78
C ASN A 122 -5.11 36.59 -10.64
N LEU A 123 -5.08 37.46 -9.65
CA LEU A 123 -6.08 38.50 -9.46
C LEU A 123 -6.07 39.59 -10.56
N THR A 124 -4.98 39.72 -11.29
CA THR A 124 -4.85 40.71 -12.39
C THR A 124 -5.19 40.15 -13.77
N LYS A 125 -5.37 38.83 -13.92
CA LYS A 125 -5.72 38.20 -15.21
C LYS A 125 -6.99 38.80 -15.83
N SER A 126 -7.09 38.71 -17.17
CA SER A 126 -8.29 39.13 -17.93
C SER A 126 -9.21 37.93 -18.20
N THR A 127 -9.46 37.12 -17.17
CA THR A 127 -10.35 35.94 -17.20
C THR A 127 -11.59 36.19 -16.35
N ALA A 128 -12.71 35.53 -16.70
CA ALA A 128 -13.95 35.65 -15.94
C ALA A 128 -13.79 35.05 -14.53
N LEU A 129 -13.07 33.93 -14.42
CA LEU A 129 -12.86 33.18 -13.17
C LEU A 129 -11.44 32.61 -13.16
N VAL A 130 -10.78 32.62 -12.01
CA VAL A 130 -9.44 32.05 -11.80
C VAL A 130 -9.36 31.36 -10.44
N ARG A 131 -8.77 30.18 -10.40
CA ARG A 131 -8.54 29.46 -9.14
C ARG A 131 -7.33 30.05 -8.42
N ILE A 132 -7.50 30.44 -7.16
CA ILE A 132 -6.45 31.02 -6.31
C ILE A 132 -5.81 29.92 -5.44
N ALA A 133 -6.63 29.13 -4.75
CA ALA A 133 -6.17 28.07 -3.88
C ALA A 133 -7.18 26.92 -3.86
N SER A 134 -6.73 25.69 -3.68
CA SER A 134 -7.57 24.49 -3.52
C SER A 134 -7.20 23.76 -2.24
N ASN A 135 -8.08 22.86 -1.82
CA ASN A 135 -7.90 22.00 -0.63
C ASN A 135 -7.75 22.79 0.68
N LEU A 136 -8.43 23.93 0.78
CA LEU A 136 -8.48 24.72 2.01
C LEU A 136 -9.36 24.01 3.04
N ASP A 137 -8.92 23.98 4.28
CA ASP A 137 -9.76 23.54 5.38
C ASP A 137 -10.83 24.59 5.73
N LYS A 138 -11.73 24.21 6.61
CA LYS A 138 -12.85 25.07 7.01
C LYS A 138 -12.37 26.36 7.70
N GLU A 139 -11.31 26.26 8.51
CA GLU A 139 -10.77 27.41 9.26
C GLU A 139 -10.20 28.46 8.29
N THR A 140 -9.36 28.02 7.35
CA THR A 140 -8.81 28.86 6.29
C THR A 140 -9.93 29.46 5.41
N ALA A 141 -10.92 28.67 5.03
CA ALA A 141 -12.05 29.15 4.23
C ALA A 141 -12.87 30.21 4.98
N ASP A 142 -13.12 30.03 6.27
CA ASP A 142 -13.83 30.99 7.10
C ASP A 142 -13.01 32.27 7.29
N ALA A 143 -11.69 32.19 7.41
CA ALA A 143 -10.80 33.35 7.43
C ALA A 143 -10.86 34.15 6.11
N VAL A 144 -10.90 33.46 4.97
CA VAL A 144 -11.09 34.12 3.66
C VAL A 144 -12.47 34.78 3.57
N ARG A 145 -13.55 34.14 4.05
CA ARG A 145 -14.92 34.74 4.10
C ARG A 145 -14.96 36.01 4.96
N ALA A 146 -14.18 36.03 6.04
CA ALA A 146 -14.13 37.17 6.95
C ALA A 146 -13.52 38.42 6.29
N LEU A 147 -12.75 38.28 5.21
CA LEU A 147 -12.23 39.44 4.44
C LEU A 147 -13.34 40.25 3.75
N LYS A 148 -14.51 39.64 3.50
CA LYS A 148 -15.66 40.27 2.85
C LYS A 148 -15.32 41.01 1.55
N LEU A 149 -14.39 40.43 0.76
CA LEU A 149 -13.92 40.99 -0.52
C LEU A 149 -14.87 40.62 -1.65
N ASN A 150 -15.22 41.58 -2.48
CA ASN A 150 -16.00 41.32 -3.67
C ASN A 150 -15.20 40.53 -4.68
N GLY A 151 -15.83 39.57 -5.35
CA GLY A 151 -15.21 38.76 -6.41
C GLY A 151 -14.38 37.57 -5.91
N LEU A 152 -14.45 37.25 -4.60
CA LEU A 152 -13.94 35.98 -4.06
C LEU A 152 -15.10 35.02 -3.84
N GLU A 153 -14.97 33.78 -4.32
CA GLU A 153 -15.96 32.71 -4.17
C GLU A 153 -15.29 31.47 -3.59
N LEU A 154 -15.93 30.87 -2.60
CA LEU A 154 -15.50 29.59 -2.01
C LEU A 154 -16.47 28.51 -2.47
N ALA A 155 -15.97 27.60 -3.29
CA ALA A 155 -16.68 26.40 -3.69
C ALA A 155 -16.34 25.27 -2.71
N GLU A 156 -17.36 24.59 -2.22
CA GLU A 156 -17.19 23.37 -1.44
C GLU A 156 -16.84 22.20 -2.37
N GLY A 157 -15.92 21.36 -1.94
CA GLY A 157 -15.46 20.16 -2.63
C GLY A 157 -15.01 19.12 -1.63
N THR A 158 -14.40 18.05 -2.12
CA THR A 158 -13.88 16.97 -1.28
C THR A 158 -12.39 16.75 -1.53
N LYS A 159 -11.65 16.46 -0.46
CA LYS A 159 -10.25 16.05 -0.51
C LYS A 159 -10.12 14.64 0.06
N ARG A 160 -9.35 13.78 -0.62
CA ARG A 160 -8.99 12.48 -0.07
C ARG A 160 -8.08 12.64 1.13
N TYR A 161 -8.35 11.85 2.18
CA TYR A 161 -7.60 11.89 3.44
C TYR A 161 -7.33 10.47 3.93
N TYR A 162 -6.09 10.23 4.34
CA TYR A 162 -5.60 8.98 4.90
C TYR A 162 -5.25 9.21 6.36
N PRO A 163 -6.16 8.86 7.29
CA PRO A 163 -6.04 9.25 8.71
C PRO A 163 -4.83 8.63 9.42
N LEU A 164 -4.31 7.51 8.90
CA LEU A 164 -3.17 6.80 9.48
C LEU A 164 -1.82 7.16 8.80
N GLY A 165 -1.78 8.21 7.97
CA GLY A 165 -0.56 8.67 7.29
C GLY A 165 0.03 7.62 6.37
N ASN A 166 1.29 7.23 6.59
CA ASN A 166 2.03 6.27 5.75
C ASN A 166 1.61 4.80 5.90
N PHE A 167 0.63 4.51 6.76
CA PHE A 167 0.11 3.16 6.99
C PHE A 167 -0.45 2.54 5.71
N ALA A 168 -0.02 1.32 5.39
CA ALA A 168 -0.42 0.57 4.19
C ALA A 168 -0.31 1.37 2.88
N SER A 169 0.60 2.35 2.81
CA SER A 169 0.63 3.36 1.75
C SER A 169 0.75 2.77 0.35
N GLN A 170 1.65 1.80 0.12
CA GLN A 170 1.76 1.15 -1.19
C GLN A 170 0.51 0.33 -1.53
N LEU A 171 -0.20 -0.20 -0.55
CA LEU A 171 -1.46 -0.93 -0.78
C LEU A 171 -2.59 0.02 -1.11
N LEU A 172 -2.85 1.01 -0.25
CA LEU A 172 -3.94 1.97 -0.46
C LEU A 172 -3.72 2.77 -1.74
N GLY A 173 -2.49 3.21 -1.96
CA GLY A 173 -2.17 4.10 -3.06
C GLY A 173 -2.51 5.55 -2.75
N SER A 174 -2.70 6.35 -3.79
CA SER A 174 -3.02 7.77 -3.67
C SER A 174 -3.89 8.25 -4.83
N VAL A 175 -4.50 9.41 -4.66
CA VAL A 175 -5.28 10.09 -5.69
C VAL A 175 -4.57 11.35 -6.18
N SER A 176 -4.94 11.81 -7.38
CA SER A 176 -4.53 13.11 -7.91
C SER A 176 -5.38 14.25 -7.33
N ALA A 177 -5.01 15.48 -7.66
CA ALA A 177 -5.72 16.68 -7.21
C ALA A 177 -7.17 16.77 -7.73
N ASP A 178 -7.50 16.03 -8.79
CA ASP A 178 -8.84 15.86 -9.35
C ASP A 178 -9.57 14.62 -8.81
N ASN A 179 -9.09 14.07 -7.71
CA ASN A 179 -9.66 12.93 -6.99
C ASN A 179 -9.70 11.60 -7.77
N THR A 180 -8.88 11.47 -8.83
CA THR A 180 -8.73 10.24 -9.62
C THR A 180 -7.65 9.34 -9.01
N GLY A 181 -7.89 8.04 -8.90
CA GLY A 181 -6.92 7.06 -8.40
C GLY A 181 -5.65 7.00 -9.24
N ARG A 182 -4.48 7.01 -8.60
CA ARG A 182 -3.16 7.00 -9.27
C ARG A 182 -2.33 5.76 -8.99
N ALA A 183 -2.55 5.12 -7.87
CA ALA A 183 -1.85 3.91 -7.45
C ALA A 183 -2.71 3.07 -6.52
N GLY A 184 -2.32 1.82 -6.31
CA GLY A 184 -2.91 0.95 -5.30
C GLY A 184 -4.39 0.63 -5.51
N ILE A 185 -5.07 0.38 -4.41
CA ILE A 185 -6.54 0.13 -4.38
C ILE A 185 -7.31 1.34 -4.90
N GLU A 186 -6.82 2.55 -4.64
CA GLU A 186 -7.42 3.78 -5.18
C GLU A 186 -7.51 3.75 -6.71
N LEU A 187 -6.51 3.20 -7.39
CA LEU A 187 -6.51 3.06 -8.86
C LEU A 187 -7.34 1.86 -9.32
N GLU A 188 -7.15 0.70 -8.70
CA GLU A 188 -7.81 -0.55 -9.13
C GLU A 188 -9.33 -0.46 -9.02
N TYR A 189 -9.80 0.19 -7.95
CA TYR A 189 -11.22 0.34 -7.65
C TYR A 189 -11.76 1.74 -7.94
N ASP A 190 -11.04 2.55 -8.73
CA ASP A 190 -11.42 3.93 -9.04
C ASP A 190 -12.85 4.04 -9.60
N GLN A 191 -13.23 3.15 -10.50
CA GLN A 191 -14.58 3.11 -11.09
C GLN A 191 -15.71 2.92 -10.07
N TYR A 192 -15.41 2.31 -8.91
CA TYR A 192 -16.40 2.12 -7.83
C TYR A 192 -16.31 3.25 -6.81
N LEU A 193 -15.08 3.69 -6.49
CA LEU A 193 -14.82 4.71 -5.49
C LEU A 193 -15.22 6.11 -5.95
N ALA A 194 -15.03 6.46 -7.22
CA ALA A 194 -15.18 7.84 -7.72
C ALA A 194 -16.62 8.36 -7.69
N GLY A 195 -17.60 7.47 -7.73
CA GLY A 195 -19.02 7.86 -7.89
C GLY A 195 -19.32 8.47 -9.26
N VAL A 196 -20.49 9.09 -9.37
CA VAL A 196 -20.94 9.78 -10.58
C VAL A 196 -21.30 11.21 -10.22
N SER A 197 -20.54 12.17 -10.76
CA SER A 197 -20.81 13.59 -10.52
C SER A 197 -22.17 14.00 -11.09
N GLY A 198 -22.91 14.76 -10.30
CA GLY A 198 -24.13 15.40 -10.70
C GLY A 198 -23.88 16.66 -11.53
N ARG A 199 -24.93 17.28 -11.98
CA ARG A 199 -24.88 18.51 -12.77
C ARG A 199 -26.00 19.44 -12.38
N TRP A 200 -25.67 20.70 -12.25
CA TRP A 200 -26.64 21.75 -12.06
C TRP A 200 -26.52 22.78 -13.19
N LYS A 201 -27.45 22.75 -14.13
CA LYS A 201 -27.53 23.71 -15.22
C LYS A 201 -28.52 24.77 -14.85
N LYS A 202 -28.08 26.04 -14.83
CA LYS A 202 -28.90 27.24 -14.61
C LYS A 202 -28.80 28.15 -15.80
N ASN A 203 -29.91 28.85 -16.11
CA ASN A 203 -29.86 29.95 -17.06
C ASN A 203 -29.48 31.24 -16.33
N THR A 204 -28.39 31.88 -16.75
CA THR A 204 -27.87 33.11 -16.18
C THR A 204 -27.74 34.20 -17.24
N ASP A 205 -27.75 35.47 -16.82
CA ASP A 205 -27.41 36.59 -17.67
C ASP A 205 -25.86 36.67 -17.88
N LEU A 206 -25.41 37.61 -18.71
CA LEU A 206 -24.00 37.85 -18.97
C LEU A 206 -23.18 38.28 -17.73
N LEU A 207 -23.85 38.65 -16.65
CA LEU A 207 -23.25 39.04 -15.39
C LEU A 207 -23.25 37.87 -14.37
N GLY A 208 -23.88 36.73 -14.73
CA GLY A 208 -24.00 35.55 -13.88
C GLY A 208 -25.19 35.59 -12.92
N ASN A 209 -26.16 36.53 -13.09
CA ASN A 209 -27.39 36.55 -12.30
C ASN A 209 -28.37 35.53 -12.88
N GLU A 210 -29.10 34.86 -12.01
CA GLU A 210 -30.11 33.85 -12.34
C GLU A 210 -31.30 34.47 -13.08
N LEU A 211 -31.69 33.87 -14.20
CA LEU A 211 -32.86 34.30 -14.96
C LEU A 211 -34.11 33.62 -14.40
N VAL A 212 -35.05 34.40 -13.90
CA VAL A 212 -36.29 33.94 -13.23
C VAL A 212 -37.19 33.04 -14.09
N GLU A 213 -37.05 33.09 -15.41
CA GLU A 213 -37.83 32.28 -16.38
C GLU A 213 -37.00 31.16 -17.04
N GLY A 214 -35.78 30.88 -16.54
CA GLY A 214 -34.88 29.86 -17.10
C GLY A 214 -35.25 28.46 -16.65
N ALA A 215 -35.12 27.47 -17.55
CA ALA A 215 -35.20 26.06 -17.18
C ALA A 215 -34.01 25.70 -16.30
N GLU A 216 -34.26 25.13 -15.14
CA GLU A 216 -33.26 24.57 -14.23
C GLU A 216 -33.24 23.07 -14.37
N GLU A 217 -32.08 22.49 -14.68
CA GLU A 217 -31.87 21.06 -14.78
C GLU A 217 -30.89 20.61 -13.69
N TYR A 218 -31.39 19.85 -12.72
CA TYR A 218 -30.62 19.34 -11.60
C TYR A 218 -30.53 17.83 -11.66
N HIS A 219 -29.29 17.32 -11.75
CA HIS A 219 -28.98 15.92 -11.60
C HIS A 219 -28.17 15.73 -10.34
N GLU A 220 -28.68 14.94 -9.42
CA GLU A 220 -28.00 14.65 -8.15
C GLU A 220 -26.73 13.84 -8.39
N ALA A 221 -25.68 14.13 -7.63
CA ALA A 221 -24.48 13.32 -7.60
C ALA A 221 -24.75 11.97 -6.92
N GLN A 222 -24.16 10.91 -7.44
CA GLN A 222 -24.18 9.59 -6.81
C GLN A 222 -22.83 9.32 -6.19
N ASP A 223 -22.77 9.22 -4.87
CA ASP A 223 -21.53 8.93 -4.15
C ASP A 223 -20.95 7.57 -4.54
N GLY A 224 -19.63 7.44 -4.47
CA GLY A 224 -18.93 6.20 -4.76
C GLY A 224 -19.22 5.12 -3.72
N TYR A 225 -19.10 3.88 -4.13
CA TYR A 225 -19.16 2.73 -3.22
C TYR A 225 -17.94 2.71 -2.32
N ASN A 226 -18.13 2.28 -1.07
CA ASN A 226 -17.04 2.01 -0.18
C ASN A 226 -16.40 0.65 -0.51
N VAL A 227 -15.10 0.54 -0.30
CA VAL A 227 -14.33 -0.68 -0.47
C VAL A 227 -13.95 -1.24 0.90
N VAL A 228 -14.36 -2.48 1.20
CA VAL A 228 -13.96 -3.20 2.40
C VAL A 228 -12.85 -4.17 2.04
N LEU A 229 -11.68 -3.98 2.63
CA LEU A 229 -10.51 -4.82 2.38
C LEU A 229 -10.55 -6.10 3.21
N SER A 230 -9.80 -7.11 2.79
CA SER A 230 -9.41 -8.28 3.60
C SER A 230 -8.30 -7.95 4.60
N LEU A 231 -7.62 -6.82 4.41
CA LEU A 231 -6.59 -6.30 5.31
C LEU A 231 -7.15 -6.15 6.73
N ASP A 232 -6.32 -6.53 7.71
CA ASP A 232 -6.59 -6.32 9.14
C ASP A 232 -5.63 -5.26 9.68
N GLU A 233 -6.18 -4.16 10.18
CA GLU A 233 -5.39 -3.01 10.66
C GLU A 233 -4.39 -3.42 11.74
N ALA A 234 -4.78 -4.28 12.68
CA ALA A 234 -3.90 -4.71 13.75
C ALA A 234 -2.74 -5.58 13.23
N ILE A 235 -3.02 -6.51 12.28
CA ILE A 235 -1.98 -7.36 11.67
C ILE A 235 -1.03 -6.51 10.83
N GLN A 236 -1.56 -5.57 10.05
CA GLN A 236 -0.76 -4.63 9.26
C GLN A 236 0.16 -3.79 10.16
N TYR A 237 -0.35 -3.29 11.29
CA TYR A 237 0.45 -2.56 12.27
C TYR A 237 1.59 -3.40 12.85
N TYR A 238 1.33 -4.68 13.20
CA TYR A 238 2.40 -5.57 13.66
C TYR A 238 3.46 -5.80 12.60
N VAL A 239 3.04 -5.92 11.34
CA VAL A 239 3.95 -6.04 10.20
C VAL A 239 4.82 -4.79 10.09
N GLU A 240 4.24 -3.62 9.92
CA GLU A 240 4.98 -2.37 9.72
C GLU A 240 5.98 -2.09 10.83
N LYS A 241 5.55 -2.22 12.08
CA LYS A 241 6.40 -2.07 13.25
C LYS A 241 7.59 -3.05 13.26
N ALA A 242 7.36 -4.30 12.86
CA ALA A 242 8.44 -5.29 12.78
C ALA A 242 9.40 -4.99 11.61
N LEU A 243 8.87 -4.47 10.48
CA LEU A 243 9.70 -4.06 9.34
C LEU A 243 10.58 -2.84 9.68
N GLU A 244 10.05 -1.83 10.39
CA GLU A 244 10.82 -0.67 10.85
C GLU A 244 12.01 -1.10 11.72
N LYS A 245 11.76 -1.90 12.76
CA LYS A 245 12.83 -2.49 13.58
C LYS A 245 13.82 -3.32 12.75
N GLY A 246 13.29 -4.07 11.77
CA GLY A 246 14.08 -4.82 10.82
C GLY A 246 15.02 -3.93 10.00
N MET A 247 14.53 -2.80 9.50
CA MET A 247 15.32 -1.80 8.77
C MET A 247 16.43 -1.22 9.62
N GLU A 248 16.11 -0.81 10.86
CA GLU A 248 17.11 -0.29 11.80
C GLU A 248 18.24 -1.29 12.06
N LYS A 249 17.88 -2.57 12.26
CA LYS A 249 18.83 -3.64 12.56
C LYS A 249 19.67 -4.07 11.36
N THR A 250 19.04 -4.20 10.20
CA THR A 250 19.69 -4.79 9.02
C THR A 250 20.29 -3.77 8.08
N LYS A 251 19.92 -2.50 8.21
CA LYS A 251 20.28 -1.42 7.26
C LYS A 251 20.05 -1.84 5.80
N ALA A 252 18.99 -2.60 5.58
CA ALA A 252 18.61 -3.12 4.26
C ALA A 252 18.20 -1.97 3.33
N LYS A 253 18.19 -2.23 2.03
CA LYS A 253 17.66 -1.29 1.05
C LYS A 253 16.15 -1.15 1.23
N ARG A 254 15.45 -2.26 1.44
CA ARG A 254 14.02 -2.35 1.75
C ARG A 254 13.69 -3.70 2.38
N ILE A 255 12.56 -3.75 3.07
CA ILE A 255 12.00 -5.01 3.58
C ILE A 255 10.55 -5.08 3.11
N MET A 256 10.16 -6.24 2.59
CA MET A 256 8.81 -6.55 2.12
C MET A 256 8.21 -7.63 3.00
N CYS A 257 6.93 -7.52 3.31
CA CYS A 257 6.19 -8.57 4.01
C CYS A 257 4.79 -8.73 3.41
N LEU A 258 4.37 -9.98 3.32
CA LEU A 258 3.02 -10.38 2.93
C LEU A 258 2.50 -11.39 3.95
N VAL A 259 1.30 -11.16 4.48
CA VAL A 259 0.59 -12.06 5.40
C VAL A 259 -0.75 -12.43 4.79
N MET A 260 -1.05 -13.71 4.69
CA MET A 260 -2.27 -14.21 4.06
C MET A 260 -2.98 -15.26 4.93
N ASN A 261 -4.27 -15.41 4.71
CA ASN A 261 -5.02 -16.59 5.15
C ASN A 261 -4.92 -17.66 4.06
N PRO A 262 -4.23 -18.79 4.30
CA PRO A 262 -4.06 -19.81 3.27
C PRO A 262 -5.36 -20.53 2.89
N LYS A 263 -6.40 -20.44 3.72
CA LYS A 263 -7.70 -21.12 3.51
C LYS A 263 -8.68 -20.30 2.66
N THR A 264 -8.52 -18.99 2.61
CA THR A 264 -9.43 -18.09 1.89
C THR A 264 -8.75 -17.35 0.74
N GLY A 265 -7.41 -17.23 0.75
CA GLY A 265 -6.68 -16.38 -0.18
C GLY A 265 -6.68 -14.90 0.21
N GLU A 266 -7.35 -14.52 1.29
CA GLU A 266 -7.37 -13.15 1.81
C GLU A 266 -5.97 -12.68 2.19
N ILE A 267 -5.62 -11.47 1.76
CA ILE A 267 -4.38 -10.80 2.16
C ILE A 267 -4.67 -9.97 3.41
N LEU A 268 -4.13 -10.43 4.54
CA LEU A 268 -4.37 -9.82 5.86
C LEU A 268 -3.45 -8.65 6.13
N ALA A 269 -2.25 -8.64 5.54
CA ALA A 269 -1.31 -7.53 5.60
C ALA A 269 -0.34 -7.57 4.41
N SER A 270 0.02 -6.38 3.92
CA SER A 270 0.98 -6.19 2.83
C SER A 270 1.74 -4.89 3.05
N ALA A 271 3.03 -4.98 3.33
CA ALA A 271 3.85 -3.82 3.63
C ALA A 271 5.22 -3.87 2.96
N THR A 272 5.72 -2.69 2.63
CA THR A 272 7.10 -2.47 2.20
C THR A 272 7.65 -1.26 2.96
N THR A 273 8.84 -1.40 3.53
CA THR A 273 9.54 -0.31 4.19
C THR A 273 10.83 -0.01 3.42
N PRO A 274 11.10 1.28 3.06
CA PRO A 274 10.34 2.48 3.40
C PRO A 274 9.03 2.62 2.63
N GLY A 275 8.04 3.27 3.27
CA GLY A 275 6.77 3.70 2.70
C GLY A 275 6.78 5.17 2.30
N TYR A 276 5.60 5.75 2.04
CA TYR A 276 5.39 7.18 1.77
C TYR A 276 4.07 7.64 2.39
N ASP A 277 3.88 8.95 2.57
CA ASP A 277 2.58 9.50 3.02
C ASP A 277 1.67 9.74 1.80
N PRO A 278 0.55 9.02 1.65
CA PRO A 278 -0.38 9.22 0.55
C PRO A 278 -1.16 10.54 0.61
N ASN A 279 -1.15 11.26 1.75
CA ASN A 279 -1.69 12.61 1.84
C ASN A 279 -0.81 13.62 1.09
N GLU A 280 0.52 13.40 1.06
CA GLU A 280 1.52 14.25 0.42
C GLU A 280 2.49 13.40 -0.42
N PRO A 281 2.00 12.68 -1.46
CA PRO A 281 2.77 11.64 -2.14
C PRO A 281 3.99 12.17 -2.91
N MET A 282 4.03 13.48 -3.20
CA MET A 282 5.14 14.15 -3.90
C MET A 282 6.04 14.96 -2.96
N ASP A 283 5.84 14.88 -1.62
CA ASP A 283 6.70 15.57 -0.67
C ASP A 283 8.07 14.86 -0.56
N SER A 284 9.15 15.64 -0.58
CA SER A 284 10.52 15.17 -0.38
C SER A 284 10.76 14.55 1.00
N LYS A 285 9.90 14.81 2.00
CA LYS A 285 9.92 14.13 3.30
C LYS A 285 9.73 12.61 3.20
N ASN A 286 9.14 12.12 2.11
CA ASN A 286 9.02 10.70 1.83
C ASN A 286 10.35 10.03 1.48
N VAL A 287 11.40 10.81 1.21
CA VAL A 287 12.73 10.29 0.88
C VAL A 287 13.40 9.78 2.16
N PRO A 288 13.80 8.49 2.23
CA PRO A 288 14.51 7.98 3.39
C PRO A 288 15.83 8.71 3.64
N GLU A 289 16.18 8.94 4.90
CA GLU A 289 17.41 9.66 5.30
C GLU A 289 18.66 9.09 4.62
N ALA A 290 18.76 7.76 4.53
CA ALA A 290 19.87 7.08 3.87
C ALA A 290 20.02 7.41 2.37
N GLN A 291 19.01 7.99 1.74
CA GLN A 291 19.00 8.34 0.32
C GLN A 291 18.89 9.85 0.08
N ALA A 292 18.75 10.65 1.13
CA ALA A 292 18.56 12.11 1.04
C ALA A 292 19.71 12.80 0.27
N GLU A 293 20.96 12.46 0.55
CA GLU A 293 22.12 13.06 -0.15
C GLU A 293 22.13 12.72 -1.66
N ALA A 294 21.75 11.49 -2.02
CA ALA A 294 21.67 11.08 -3.42
C ALA A 294 20.50 11.79 -4.12
N TYR A 295 19.35 11.89 -3.44
CA TYR A 295 18.17 12.57 -3.95
C TYR A 295 18.43 14.06 -4.22
N GLU A 296 19.15 14.76 -3.33
CA GLU A 296 19.46 16.18 -3.54
C GLU A 296 20.29 16.45 -4.80
N LYS A 297 21.11 15.48 -5.23
CA LYS A 297 21.93 15.56 -6.44
C LYS A 297 21.17 15.26 -7.74
N MET A 298 19.91 14.79 -7.65
CA MET A 298 19.07 14.47 -8.79
C MET A 298 18.54 15.74 -9.48
N SER A 299 18.33 15.66 -10.79
CA SER A 299 17.56 16.66 -11.54
C SER A 299 16.10 16.67 -11.10
N ALA A 300 15.32 17.68 -11.49
CA ALA A 300 13.90 17.79 -11.15
C ALA A 300 13.09 16.59 -11.64
N ASP A 301 13.34 16.11 -12.87
CA ASP A 301 12.65 14.95 -13.46
C ASP A 301 13.04 13.64 -12.75
N GLU A 302 14.30 13.50 -12.36
CA GLU A 302 14.76 12.33 -11.59
C GLU A 302 14.16 12.33 -10.19
N LYS A 303 14.08 13.49 -9.50
CA LYS A 303 13.42 13.65 -8.19
C LYS A 303 11.96 13.25 -8.27
N GLN A 304 11.23 13.72 -9.29
CA GLN A 304 9.84 13.34 -9.53
C GLN A 304 9.70 11.83 -9.77
N SER A 305 10.52 11.27 -10.65
CA SER A 305 10.51 9.84 -10.96
C SER A 305 10.83 8.99 -9.73
N TYR A 306 11.75 9.46 -8.87
CA TYR A 306 12.10 8.80 -7.63
C TYR A 306 10.89 8.75 -6.66
N LEU A 307 10.20 9.88 -6.43
CA LEU A 307 9.02 9.92 -5.56
C LEU A 307 7.90 9.02 -6.09
N ILE A 308 7.63 9.03 -7.40
CA ILE A 308 6.66 8.13 -8.03
C ILE A 308 7.06 6.65 -7.83
N SER A 309 8.35 6.34 -7.82
CA SER A 309 8.83 4.97 -7.60
C SER A 309 8.50 4.43 -6.20
N LEU A 310 8.29 5.30 -5.20
CA LEU A 310 7.88 4.91 -3.84
C LEU A 310 6.43 4.40 -3.78
N TRP A 311 5.59 4.78 -4.75
CA TRP A 311 4.19 4.33 -4.81
C TRP A 311 4.05 2.88 -5.25
N ARG A 312 5.10 2.35 -5.89
CA ARG A 312 5.11 0.98 -6.40
C ARG A 312 5.07 -0.01 -5.24
N ASN A 313 4.24 -1.05 -5.36
CA ASN A 313 4.19 -2.17 -4.42
C ASN A 313 5.08 -3.32 -4.91
N PRO A 314 6.32 -3.46 -4.40
CA PRO A 314 7.25 -4.48 -4.89
C PRO A 314 6.84 -5.91 -4.52
N VAL A 315 5.92 -6.09 -3.57
CA VAL A 315 5.36 -7.41 -3.23
C VAL A 315 4.63 -8.02 -4.45
N ILE A 316 4.07 -7.15 -5.31
CA ILE A 316 3.26 -7.52 -6.47
C ILE A 316 4.00 -7.25 -7.78
N SER A 317 4.74 -6.13 -7.84
CA SER A 317 5.29 -5.62 -9.09
C SER A 317 6.75 -5.97 -9.34
N ASP A 318 7.50 -6.46 -8.33
CA ASP A 318 8.91 -6.82 -8.47
C ASP A 318 9.12 -8.33 -8.40
N THR A 319 10.03 -8.83 -9.22
CA THR A 319 10.47 -10.24 -9.18
C THR A 319 11.82 -10.38 -8.51
N TYR A 320 12.05 -11.51 -7.87
CA TYR A 320 13.33 -11.87 -7.28
C TYR A 320 13.56 -13.38 -7.38
N GLU A 321 14.80 -13.82 -7.34
CA GLU A 321 15.12 -15.25 -7.22
C GLU A 321 14.77 -15.74 -5.82
N PRO A 322 13.81 -16.69 -5.67
CA PRO A 322 13.30 -17.12 -4.36
C PRO A 322 14.32 -17.94 -3.56
N GLY A 323 15.33 -18.48 -4.25
CA GLY A 323 16.33 -19.35 -3.66
C GLY A 323 15.69 -20.54 -2.93
N SER A 324 16.23 -20.86 -1.76
CA SER A 324 15.83 -22.07 -1.03
C SER A 324 14.38 -22.15 -0.57
N THR A 325 13.61 -21.07 -0.61
CA THR A 325 12.16 -21.14 -0.34
C THR A 325 11.41 -21.90 -1.42
N PHE A 326 11.90 -21.87 -2.66
CA PHE A 326 11.35 -22.61 -3.80
C PHE A 326 11.44 -24.13 -3.66
N LYS A 327 12.35 -24.63 -2.82
CA LYS A 327 12.52 -26.07 -2.54
C LYS A 327 11.25 -26.72 -2.00
N LEU A 328 10.36 -25.94 -1.38
CA LEU A 328 9.05 -26.42 -0.93
C LEU A 328 8.19 -26.89 -2.12
N LEU A 329 8.17 -26.11 -3.21
CA LEU A 329 7.41 -26.45 -4.41
C LEU A 329 8.04 -27.66 -5.14
N THR A 330 9.37 -27.70 -5.28
CA THR A 330 10.10 -28.82 -5.88
C THR A 330 9.84 -30.12 -5.13
N SER A 331 9.94 -30.09 -3.82
CA SER A 331 9.77 -31.31 -3.00
C SER A 331 8.34 -31.81 -2.96
N SER A 332 7.37 -30.91 -2.82
CA SER A 332 5.96 -31.29 -2.81
C SER A 332 5.50 -31.88 -4.15
N SER A 333 6.00 -31.33 -5.26
CA SER A 333 5.73 -31.86 -6.59
C SER A 333 6.28 -33.28 -6.75
N ALA A 334 7.52 -33.51 -6.31
CA ALA A 334 8.19 -34.81 -6.41
C ALA A 334 7.54 -35.88 -5.52
N LEU A 335 7.05 -35.48 -4.32
CA LEU A 335 6.27 -36.36 -3.44
C LEU A 335 4.91 -36.71 -4.05
N GLU A 336 4.21 -35.73 -4.66
CA GLU A 336 2.93 -35.97 -5.32
C GLU A 336 3.01 -36.92 -6.49
N GLU A 337 4.05 -36.76 -7.34
CA GLU A 337 4.33 -37.66 -8.47
C GLU A 337 4.97 -39.00 -8.02
N LYS A 338 5.21 -39.17 -6.72
CA LYS A 338 5.83 -40.37 -6.14
C LYS A 338 7.21 -40.71 -6.74
N VAL A 339 7.89 -39.71 -7.28
CA VAL A 339 9.30 -39.83 -7.76
C VAL A 339 10.24 -40.01 -6.57
N ILE A 340 9.85 -39.47 -5.42
CA ILE A 340 10.49 -39.66 -4.13
C ILE A 340 9.44 -39.95 -3.07
N ASP A 341 9.86 -40.47 -1.91
CA ASP A 341 9.10 -40.57 -0.69
C ASP A 341 9.88 -39.97 0.50
N THR A 342 9.30 -39.98 1.69
CA THR A 342 9.91 -39.41 2.90
C THR A 342 11.16 -40.15 3.36
N HIS A 343 11.39 -41.37 2.88
CA HIS A 343 12.56 -42.25 3.19
C HIS A 343 13.67 -42.17 2.13
N THR A 344 13.35 -41.56 0.97
CA THR A 344 14.34 -41.40 -0.11
C THR A 344 15.53 -40.60 0.38
N THR A 345 16.76 -41.15 0.17
CA THR A 345 17.98 -40.54 0.63
C THR A 345 18.78 -39.93 -0.51
N PHE A 346 19.53 -38.89 -0.19
CA PHE A 346 20.35 -38.12 -1.11
C PHE A 346 21.76 -37.97 -0.53
N GLN A 347 22.80 -38.14 -1.36
CA GLN A 347 24.18 -37.88 -0.98
C GLN A 347 24.57 -36.44 -1.32
N CYS A 348 25.14 -35.72 -0.38
CA CYS A 348 25.74 -34.40 -0.58
C CYS A 348 27.24 -34.43 -0.26
N ALA A 349 28.06 -34.21 -1.26
CA ALA A 349 29.51 -34.08 -1.12
C ALA A 349 30.01 -32.62 -1.18
N GLY A 350 29.11 -31.63 -0.94
CA GLY A 350 29.43 -30.19 -0.99
C GLY A 350 29.38 -29.59 -2.40
N SER A 351 29.57 -30.38 -3.45
CA SER A 351 29.41 -29.99 -4.86
C SER A 351 28.88 -31.17 -5.68
N PHE A 352 28.37 -30.86 -6.87
CA PHE A 352 27.89 -31.86 -7.84
C PHE A 352 28.02 -31.30 -9.25
N THR A 353 28.11 -32.20 -10.24
CA THR A 353 28.28 -31.80 -11.64
C THR A 353 27.07 -32.18 -12.46
N VAL A 354 26.57 -31.22 -13.25
CA VAL A 354 25.45 -31.44 -14.18
C VAL A 354 25.88 -30.96 -15.56
N ALA A 355 25.82 -31.83 -16.56
CA ALA A 355 26.23 -31.51 -17.93
C ALA A 355 27.60 -30.81 -18.05
N GLY A 356 28.57 -31.21 -17.24
CA GLY A 356 29.93 -30.64 -17.20
C GLY A 356 30.06 -29.35 -16.34
N VAL A 357 28.95 -28.77 -15.85
CA VAL A 357 28.97 -27.58 -14.99
C VAL A 357 29.01 -28.00 -13.52
N ARG A 358 30.02 -27.53 -12.79
CA ARG A 358 30.14 -27.78 -11.35
C ARG A 358 29.30 -26.78 -10.56
N LEU A 359 28.32 -27.28 -9.83
CA LEU A 359 27.43 -26.55 -8.93
C LEU A 359 27.80 -26.85 -7.47
N HIS A 360 27.51 -25.92 -6.57
CA HIS A 360 27.92 -26.03 -5.18
C HIS A 360 26.73 -26.03 -4.23
N CYS A 361 26.89 -26.73 -3.10
CA CYS A 361 26.01 -26.49 -1.95
C CYS A 361 26.37 -25.16 -1.30
N TRP A 362 25.45 -24.61 -0.51
CA TRP A 362 25.69 -23.35 0.22
C TRP A 362 26.78 -23.51 1.32
N THR A 363 26.93 -24.70 1.85
CA THR A 363 27.99 -25.02 2.83
C THR A 363 29.31 -25.35 2.14
N ARG A 364 30.42 -24.97 2.75
CA ARG A 364 31.76 -25.35 2.30
C ARG A 364 32.10 -26.83 2.58
N GLY A 365 31.38 -27.48 3.50
CA GLY A 365 31.47 -28.90 3.82
C GLY A 365 30.48 -29.75 3.04
N SER A 366 30.20 -30.95 3.53
CA SER A 366 29.20 -31.87 3.00
C SER A 366 28.11 -32.13 4.05
N HIS A 367 26.90 -32.45 3.59
CA HIS A 367 25.81 -32.90 4.48
C HIS A 367 25.77 -34.44 4.61
N GLY A 368 26.62 -35.18 3.84
CA GLY A 368 26.58 -36.63 3.81
C GLY A 368 25.27 -37.18 3.22
N THR A 369 24.91 -38.39 3.69
CA THR A 369 23.64 -39.03 3.32
C THR A 369 22.51 -38.49 4.20
N GLN A 370 21.43 -38.07 3.56
CA GLN A 370 20.29 -37.41 4.26
C GLN A 370 18.98 -37.76 3.56
N THR A 371 17.92 -37.91 4.31
CA THR A 371 16.56 -38.03 3.80
C THR A 371 16.10 -36.72 3.17
N ILE A 372 14.98 -36.73 2.38
CA ILE A 372 14.40 -35.49 1.82
C ILE A 372 14.05 -34.49 2.92
N ARG A 373 13.51 -34.94 4.06
CA ARG A 373 13.21 -34.10 5.23
C ARG A 373 14.48 -33.37 5.73
N GLN A 374 15.55 -34.10 5.92
CA GLN A 374 16.87 -33.55 6.34
C GLN A 374 17.47 -32.65 5.27
N ALA A 375 17.33 -33.00 3.98
CA ALA A 375 17.82 -32.21 2.87
C ALA A 375 17.14 -30.82 2.79
N ILE A 376 15.82 -30.75 3.06
CA ILE A 376 15.09 -29.49 3.14
C ILE A 376 15.49 -28.73 4.40
N GLY A 377 15.61 -29.40 5.56
CA GLY A 377 16.09 -28.82 6.83
C GLY A 377 17.47 -28.21 6.71
N ASN A 378 18.40 -28.90 6.10
CA ASN A 378 19.77 -28.46 5.82
C ASN A 378 19.89 -27.54 4.60
N SER A 379 18.79 -27.27 3.91
CA SER A 379 18.75 -26.45 2.69
C SER A 379 19.73 -26.94 1.58
N CYS A 380 19.87 -28.25 1.40
CA CYS A 380 20.85 -28.89 0.52
C CYS A 380 20.54 -28.66 -0.97
N ASN A 381 21.42 -27.96 -1.71
CA ASN A 381 21.24 -27.72 -3.15
C ASN A 381 21.41 -29.00 -3.96
N PRO A 382 22.46 -29.84 -3.75
CA PRO A 382 22.64 -31.10 -4.49
C PRO A 382 21.43 -32.05 -4.44
N ALA A 383 20.79 -32.16 -3.25
CA ALA A 383 19.61 -33.01 -3.09
C ALA A 383 18.45 -32.52 -3.96
N LEU A 384 18.13 -31.20 -3.90
CA LEU A 384 16.99 -30.64 -4.62
C LEU A 384 17.23 -30.57 -6.14
N ALA A 385 18.46 -30.33 -6.59
CA ALA A 385 18.84 -30.47 -7.98
C ALA A 385 18.58 -31.90 -8.49
N LYS A 386 18.96 -32.91 -7.69
CA LYS A 386 18.70 -34.32 -8.03
C LYS A 386 17.19 -34.62 -8.07
N VAL A 387 16.40 -34.08 -7.12
CA VAL A 387 14.95 -34.22 -7.12
C VAL A 387 14.35 -33.65 -8.41
N ALA A 388 14.72 -32.43 -8.81
CA ALA A 388 14.23 -31.84 -10.05
C ALA A 388 14.64 -32.65 -11.28
N THR A 389 15.85 -33.17 -11.30
CA THR A 389 16.37 -34.04 -12.39
C THR A 389 15.58 -35.36 -12.46
N LEU A 390 15.23 -35.97 -11.31
CA LEU A 390 14.44 -37.20 -11.24
C LEU A 390 13.01 -36.97 -11.75
N MET A 391 12.41 -35.81 -11.47
CA MET A 391 11.09 -35.43 -12.02
C MET A 391 11.12 -35.28 -13.54
N GLY A 392 12.24 -34.86 -14.10
CA GLY A 392 12.37 -34.47 -15.50
C GLY A 392 11.68 -33.15 -15.83
N LYS A 393 12.13 -32.49 -16.91
CA LYS A 393 11.71 -31.11 -17.22
C LYS A 393 10.23 -30.96 -17.55
N GLN A 394 9.59 -31.93 -18.21
CA GLN A 394 8.17 -31.86 -18.53
C GLN A 394 7.30 -31.87 -17.28
N THR A 395 7.53 -32.84 -16.39
CA THR A 395 6.80 -32.96 -15.13
C THR A 395 7.07 -31.76 -14.24
N PHE A 396 8.32 -31.34 -14.12
CA PHE A 396 8.68 -30.18 -13.31
C PHE A 396 7.97 -28.91 -13.81
N TYR A 397 8.00 -28.64 -15.13
CA TYR A 397 7.37 -27.49 -15.75
C TYR A 397 5.81 -27.52 -15.60
N LYS A 398 5.21 -28.71 -15.72
CA LYS A 398 3.78 -28.91 -15.42
C LYS A 398 3.43 -28.39 -14.03
N TYR A 399 4.25 -28.71 -13.01
CA TYR A 399 4.01 -28.25 -11.64
C TYR A 399 4.25 -26.76 -11.46
N LEU A 400 5.19 -26.16 -12.19
CA LEU A 400 5.30 -24.69 -12.20
C LEU A 400 3.99 -24.04 -12.65
N GLY A 401 3.34 -24.58 -13.69
CA GLY A 401 2.02 -24.17 -14.13
C GLY A 401 0.92 -24.45 -13.10
N LEU A 402 0.91 -25.63 -12.49
CA LEU A 402 -0.07 -25.99 -11.47
C LEU A 402 0.00 -25.05 -10.25
N TYR A 403 1.18 -24.64 -9.83
CA TYR A 403 1.39 -23.66 -8.76
C TYR A 403 1.16 -22.20 -9.17
N GLY A 404 0.81 -21.93 -10.44
CA GLY A 404 0.59 -20.56 -10.93
C GLY A 404 1.87 -19.76 -11.16
N ILE A 405 3.05 -20.40 -11.19
CA ILE A 405 4.35 -19.73 -11.41
C ILE A 405 4.50 -19.25 -12.86
N THR A 406 3.83 -19.90 -13.81
CA THR A 406 3.90 -19.54 -15.24
C THR A 406 2.92 -18.43 -15.65
N GLU A 407 2.09 -17.96 -14.74
CA GLU A 407 1.06 -16.94 -14.99
C GLU A 407 0.97 -15.95 -13.80
N LYS A 408 0.25 -14.86 -14.00
CA LYS A 408 -0.07 -13.93 -12.92
C LYS A 408 -1.06 -14.57 -11.95
N THR A 409 -1.04 -14.14 -10.69
CA THR A 409 -1.99 -14.66 -9.66
C THR A 409 -3.41 -14.18 -9.87
N GLY A 410 -3.58 -13.07 -10.60
CA GLY A 410 -4.87 -12.42 -10.79
C GLY A 410 -5.34 -11.66 -9.54
N VAL A 411 -4.41 -11.27 -8.68
CA VAL A 411 -4.75 -10.43 -7.53
C VAL A 411 -5.39 -9.12 -7.99
N ASP A 412 -6.40 -8.68 -7.27
CA ASP A 412 -7.16 -7.46 -7.50
C ASP A 412 -6.35 -6.20 -7.13
N TYR A 413 -5.23 -6.02 -7.84
CA TYR A 413 -4.28 -4.92 -7.63
C TYR A 413 -3.56 -4.57 -8.95
N PRO A 414 -3.31 -3.28 -9.25
CA PRO A 414 -2.71 -2.88 -10.52
C PRO A 414 -1.22 -3.21 -10.59
N GLY A 415 -0.74 -3.48 -11.80
CA GLY A 415 0.70 -3.60 -12.07
C GLY A 415 1.34 -4.91 -11.61
N GLU A 416 0.59 -6.00 -11.48
CA GLU A 416 1.14 -7.32 -11.19
C GLU A 416 2.15 -7.74 -12.26
N ALA A 417 3.39 -8.08 -11.82
CA ALA A 417 4.43 -8.62 -12.69
C ALA A 417 4.28 -10.14 -12.88
N GLY A 418 4.63 -10.62 -14.07
CA GLY A 418 4.81 -12.04 -14.30
C GLY A 418 6.18 -12.52 -13.84
N SER A 419 6.34 -13.83 -13.64
CA SER A 419 7.64 -14.46 -13.39
C SER A 419 8.59 -14.33 -14.57
N ILE A 420 9.89 -14.34 -14.30
CA ILE A 420 10.95 -14.42 -15.32
C ILE A 420 11.53 -15.82 -15.25
N MET A 421 11.32 -16.59 -16.30
CA MET A 421 11.75 -18.00 -16.37
C MET A 421 12.01 -18.45 -17.80
N TYR A 422 12.76 -19.52 -17.94
CA TYR A 422 13.00 -20.16 -19.24
C TYR A 422 11.71 -20.79 -19.78
N ALA A 423 11.50 -20.70 -21.10
CA ALA A 423 10.47 -21.51 -21.74
C ALA A 423 10.85 -23.01 -21.67
N LEU A 424 9.86 -23.89 -21.64
CA LEU A 424 10.11 -25.35 -21.50
C LEU A 424 11.15 -25.91 -22.49
N LYS A 425 11.13 -25.42 -23.75
CA LYS A 425 12.07 -25.85 -24.78
C LYS A 425 13.52 -25.49 -24.44
N ASP A 426 13.73 -24.38 -23.75
CA ASP A 426 15.05 -23.79 -23.44
C ASP A 426 15.62 -24.27 -22.09
N ILE A 427 14.86 -25.07 -21.33
CA ILE A 427 15.33 -25.69 -20.09
C ILE A 427 16.27 -26.86 -20.44
N GLY A 428 17.56 -26.65 -20.23
CA GLY A 428 18.58 -27.70 -20.25
C GLY A 428 18.75 -28.38 -18.89
N PRO A 429 19.67 -29.35 -18.78
CA PRO A 429 19.91 -30.04 -17.52
C PRO A 429 20.41 -29.14 -16.38
N VAL A 430 21.19 -28.10 -16.69
CA VAL A 430 21.72 -27.16 -15.70
C VAL A 430 20.62 -26.27 -15.18
N GLU A 431 19.80 -25.68 -16.06
CA GLU A 431 18.68 -24.85 -15.72
C GLU A 431 17.64 -25.61 -14.86
N LEU A 432 17.32 -26.86 -15.25
CA LEU A 432 16.42 -27.72 -14.46
C LEU A 432 16.96 -27.94 -13.05
N ALA A 433 18.26 -28.23 -12.92
CA ALA A 433 18.89 -28.43 -11.62
C ALA A 433 18.85 -27.15 -10.76
N THR A 434 19.16 -25.98 -11.36
CA THR A 434 19.20 -24.70 -10.63
C THR A 434 17.82 -24.20 -10.24
N ILE A 435 16.82 -24.32 -11.13
CA ILE A 435 15.41 -24.00 -10.79
C ILE A 435 14.93 -24.89 -9.63
N GLY A 436 15.37 -26.17 -9.59
CA GLY A 436 15.00 -27.09 -8.52
C GLY A 436 15.33 -26.61 -7.10
N TYR A 437 16.29 -25.70 -6.93
CA TYR A 437 16.58 -25.05 -5.65
C TYR A 437 16.36 -23.54 -5.66
N GLY A 438 15.64 -23.01 -6.68
CA GLY A 438 15.13 -21.64 -6.73
C GLY A 438 16.09 -20.59 -7.27
N GLN A 439 17.05 -20.99 -8.12
CA GLN A 439 17.86 -20.08 -8.93
C GLN A 439 17.51 -20.23 -10.42
N SER A 440 17.91 -19.26 -11.24
CA SER A 440 17.53 -19.19 -12.67
C SER A 440 16.01 -19.08 -12.92
N ILE A 441 15.28 -18.63 -11.93
CA ILE A 441 13.86 -18.29 -11.97
C ILE A 441 13.60 -17.09 -11.05
N SER A 442 12.84 -16.11 -11.52
CA SER A 442 12.41 -14.99 -10.68
C SER A 442 10.91 -14.97 -10.60
N VAL A 443 10.38 -14.81 -9.41
CA VAL A 443 8.94 -14.78 -9.10
C VAL A 443 8.62 -13.56 -8.23
N THR A 444 7.37 -13.10 -8.26
CA THR A 444 6.94 -12.07 -7.32
C THR A 444 6.74 -12.68 -5.93
N PRO A 445 6.89 -11.89 -4.85
CA PRO A 445 6.56 -12.35 -3.50
C PRO A 445 5.15 -12.94 -3.39
N ILE A 446 4.15 -12.31 -4.04
CA ILE A 446 2.77 -12.80 -4.00
C ILE A 446 2.62 -14.15 -4.74
N GLN A 447 3.25 -14.35 -5.90
CA GLN A 447 3.23 -15.64 -6.59
C GLN A 447 3.79 -16.75 -5.71
N LEU A 448 4.93 -16.49 -5.06
CA LEU A 448 5.58 -17.50 -4.21
C LEU A 448 4.73 -17.87 -3.00
N LEU A 449 4.19 -16.88 -2.27
CA LEU A 449 3.39 -17.15 -1.08
C LEU A 449 2.07 -17.84 -1.46
N THR A 450 1.42 -17.40 -2.54
CA THR A 450 0.20 -18.05 -3.08
C THR A 450 0.45 -19.52 -3.45
N ALA A 451 1.58 -19.82 -4.12
CA ALA A 451 1.95 -21.19 -4.44
C ALA A 451 2.19 -22.04 -3.18
N VAL A 452 2.89 -21.51 -2.18
CA VAL A 452 3.15 -22.23 -0.91
C VAL A 452 1.88 -22.38 -0.08
N ASN A 453 0.91 -21.46 -0.19
CA ASN A 453 -0.39 -21.56 0.47
C ASN A 453 -1.18 -22.80 0.03
N ALA A 454 -0.99 -23.30 -1.17
CA ALA A 454 -1.58 -24.57 -1.58
C ALA A 454 -1.18 -25.74 -0.65
N ILE A 455 0.05 -25.73 -0.09
CA ILE A 455 0.49 -26.69 0.93
C ILE A 455 -0.31 -26.52 2.24
N GLY A 456 -0.57 -25.26 2.62
CA GLY A 456 -1.37 -24.91 3.81
C GLY A 456 -2.85 -25.23 3.67
N ASN A 457 -3.36 -25.30 2.43
CA ASN A 457 -4.75 -25.50 2.08
C ASN A 457 -5.02 -26.86 1.41
N ASP A 458 -4.48 -27.93 1.96
CA ASP A 458 -4.68 -29.31 1.53
C ASP A 458 -4.53 -29.57 0.03
N GLY A 459 -3.64 -28.79 -0.60
CA GLY A 459 -3.27 -28.89 -2.01
C GLY A 459 -4.12 -28.02 -2.95
N VAL A 460 -4.99 -27.18 -2.44
CA VAL A 460 -5.86 -26.29 -3.23
C VAL A 460 -5.24 -24.91 -3.36
N LEU A 461 -5.01 -24.47 -4.59
CA LEU A 461 -4.53 -23.11 -4.92
C LEU A 461 -5.73 -22.18 -5.00
N LEU A 462 -5.66 -21.08 -4.26
CA LEU A 462 -6.63 -19.99 -4.27
C LEU A 462 -6.06 -18.74 -4.93
N GLN A 463 -6.94 -17.95 -5.54
CA GLN A 463 -6.60 -16.62 -6.01
C GLN A 463 -6.43 -15.68 -4.81
N PRO A 464 -5.32 -14.97 -4.68
CA PRO A 464 -5.16 -13.96 -3.62
C PRO A 464 -6.02 -12.73 -3.92
N HIS A 465 -6.55 -12.09 -2.87
CA HIS A 465 -7.35 -10.88 -3.04
C HIS A 465 -7.23 -9.93 -1.86
N TYR A 466 -7.38 -8.63 -2.14
CA TYR A 466 -7.37 -7.54 -1.16
C TYR A 466 -8.77 -7.07 -0.80
N VAL A 467 -9.73 -7.16 -1.71
CA VAL A 467 -11.09 -6.65 -1.48
C VAL A 467 -12.02 -7.79 -1.12
N LYS A 468 -12.78 -7.56 -0.05
CA LYS A 468 -13.76 -8.49 0.50
C LYS A 468 -15.18 -8.13 0.07
N ALA A 469 -15.51 -6.83 0.07
CA ALA A 469 -16.84 -6.38 -0.30
C ALA A 469 -16.84 -4.93 -0.80
N LEU A 470 -17.89 -4.58 -1.55
CA LEU A 470 -18.30 -3.21 -1.82
C LEU A 470 -19.58 -2.92 -1.04
N THR A 471 -19.65 -1.74 -0.40
CA THR A 471 -20.83 -1.28 0.32
C THR A 471 -21.29 0.09 -0.21
N ASP A 472 -22.56 0.40 -0.05
CA ASP A 472 -23.07 1.75 -0.29
C ASP A 472 -22.74 2.71 0.87
N SER A 473 -23.20 3.95 0.79
CA SER A 473 -23.00 5.00 1.81
C SER A 473 -23.58 4.63 3.17
N ASP A 474 -24.61 3.78 3.20
CA ASP A 474 -25.27 3.31 4.42
C ASP A 474 -24.63 2.05 5.02
N GLY A 475 -23.55 1.55 4.39
CA GLY A 475 -22.82 0.36 4.82
C GLY A 475 -23.45 -0.97 4.38
N LYS A 476 -24.50 -0.93 3.55
CA LYS A 476 -25.13 -2.13 3.02
C LYS A 476 -24.25 -2.77 1.94
N VAL A 477 -24.00 -4.07 2.04
CA VAL A 477 -23.24 -4.82 1.06
C VAL A 477 -23.94 -4.81 -0.30
N VAL A 478 -23.24 -4.29 -1.32
CA VAL A 478 -23.70 -4.29 -2.71
C VAL A 478 -23.08 -5.44 -3.48
N LYS A 479 -21.82 -5.80 -3.16
CA LYS A 479 -21.12 -6.92 -3.77
C LYS A 479 -20.15 -7.54 -2.76
N GLU A 480 -20.17 -8.86 -2.65
CA GLU A 480 -19.21 -9.62 -1.86
C GLU A 480 -18.31 -10.46 -2.79
N PHE A 481 -17.04 -10.61 -2.40
CA PHE A 481 -16.05 -11.37 -3.14
C PHE A 481 -15.70 -12.64 -2.36
N GLU A 482 -16.18 -13.77 -2.86
CA GLU A 482 -15.93 -15.08 -2.27
C GLU A 482 -14.54 -15.63 -2.67
N PRO A 483 -13.92 -16.48 -1.83
CA PRO A 483 -12.67 -17.15 -2.16
C PRO A 483 -12.75 -17.90 -3.48
N THR A 484 -11.86 -17.59 -4.41
CA THR A 484 -11.83 -18.20 -5.74
C THR A 484 -10.84 -19.35 -5.79
N ILE A 485 -11.34 -20.57 -6.00
CA ILE A 485 -10.51 -21.76 -6.21
C ILE A 485 -9.96 -21.72 -7.65
N VAL A 486 -8.62 -21.66 -7.76
CA VAL A 486 -7.96 -21.72 -9.07
C VAL A 486 -7.85 -23.16 -9.55
N ARG A 487 -7.24 -24.04 -8.73
CA ARG A 487 -7.09 -25.46 -9.04
C ARG A 487 -6.59 -26.27 -7.84
N LYS A 488 -6.67 -27.58 -7.96
CA LYS A 488 -6.01 -28.52 -7.04
C LYS A 488 -4.62 -28.86 -7.60
N VAL A 489 -3.59 -28.61 -6.80
CA VAL A 489 -2.17 -28.82 -7.13
C VAL A 489 -1.64 -30.12 -6.55
N LEU A 490 -2.01 -30.42 -5.29
CA LEU A 490 -1.54 -31.57 -4.53
C LEU A 490 -2.72 -32.34 -3.93
N SER A 491 -2.50 -33.60 -3.58
CA SER A 491 -3.36 -34.34 -2.67
C SER A 491 -3.25 -33.79 -1.24
N ALA A 492 -4.31 -33.89 -0.45
CA ALA A 492 -4.26 -33.51 0.98
C ALA A 492 -3.20 -34.32 1.75
N LYS A 493 -2.92 -35.57 1.32
CA LYS A 493 -1.86 -36.39 1.89
C LYS A 493 -0.49 -35.75 1.69
N THR A 494 -0.13 -35.40 0.48
CA THR A 494 1.17 -34.75 0.16
C THR A 494 1.27 -33.38 0.85
N ALA A 495 0.21 -32.59 0.86
CA ALA A 495 0.17 -31.31 1.58
C ALA A 495 0.46 -31.48 3.08
N LYS A 496 -0.16 -32.49 3.73
CA LYS A 496 0.09 -32.82 5.14
C LYS A 496 1.54 -33.27 5.40
N GLU A 497 2.09 -34.11 4.51
CA GLU A 497 3.49 -34.54 4.59
C GLU A 497 4.45 -33.33 4.48
N MET A 498 4.19 -32.43 3.53
CA MET A 498 4.98 -31.21 3.38
C MET A 498 4.86 -30.27 4.58
N ARG A 499 3.66 -30.11 5.17
CA ARG A 499 3.51 -29.34 6.42
C ARG A 499 4.37 -29.92 7.54
N SER A 500 4.43 -31.25 7.69
CA SER A 500 5.30 -31.91 8.67
C SER A 500 6.79 -31.66 8.39
N ILE A 501 7.20 -31.61 7.11
CA ILE A 501 8.57 -31.29 6.72
C ILE A 501 8.89 -29.80 7.01
N MET A 502 7.96 -28.89 6.70
CA MET A 502 8.11 -27.47 6.98
C MET A 502 8.24 -27.19 8.49
N GLN A 503 7.47 -27.91 9.31
CA GLN A 503 7.62 -27.83 10.76
C GLN A 503 8.99 -28.32 11.23
N TYR A 504 9.48 -29.44 10.72
CA TYR A 504 10.83 -29.97 11.01
C TYR A 504 11.93 -28.93 10.69
N VAL A 505 11.79 -28.17 9.59
CA VAL A 505 12.77 -27.12 9.24
C VAL A 505 12.88 -26.05 10.33
N VAL A 506 11.77 -25.72 11.00
CA VAL A 506 11.76 -24.73 12.09
C VAL A 506 12.16 -25.36 13.43
N ASP A 507 11.75 -26.59 13.69
CA ASP A 507 12.03 -27.24 14.98
C ASP A 507 13.49 -27.71 15.07
N GLU A 508 14.06 -28.29 13.99
CA GLU A 508 15.35 -28.97 14.01
C GLU A 508 16.31 -28.54 12.86
N GLY A 509 15.81 -27.77 11.89
CA GLY A 509 16.59 -27.32 10.73
C GLY A 509 17.04 -25.85 10.79
N GLY A 510 17.34 -25.29 9.63
CA GLY A 510 17.84 -23.92 9.48
C GLY A 510 16.80 -22.80 9.73
N GLY A 511 15.57 -23.13 10.11
CA GLY A 511 14.49 -22.19 10.41
C GLY A 511 14.29 -21.84 11.88
N GLY A 512 15.16 -22.32 12.78
CA GLY A 512 14.96 -22.24 14.24
C GLY A 512 14.70 -20.85 14.81
N ASN A 513 15.18 -19.79 14.18
CA ASN A 513 14.93 -18.42 14.61
C ASN A 513 13.47 -17.95 14.38
N ALA A 514 12.66 -18.71 13.64
CA ALA A 514 11.22 -18.48 13.49
C ALA A 514 10.38 -19.26 14.54
N ARG A 515 11.01 -20.10 15.38
CA ARG A 515 10.31 -20.91 16.38
C ARG A 515 9.60 -20.04 17.42
N ILE A 516 8.34 -20.33 17.68
CA ILE A 516 7.49 -19.66 18.68
C ILE A 516 7.01 -20.70 19.68
N ALA A 517 7.29 -20.49 20.97
CA ALA A 517 6.86 -21.41 22.00
C ALA A 517 5.33 -21.50 22.06
N GLY A 518 4.81 -22.72 22.10
CA GLY A 518 3.38 -23.01 22.12
C GLY A 518 2.71 -23.00 20.75
N TYR A 519 3.40 -22.61 19.66
CA TYR A 519 2.85 -22.62 18.31
C TYR A 519 3.71 -23.48 17.38
N ARG A 520 3.05 -24.32 16.61
CA ARG A 520 3.71 -25.15 15.58
C ARG A 520 3.91 -24.31 14.33
N VAL A 521 5.05 -23.63 14.26
CA VAL A 521 5.44 -22.88 13.06
C VAL A 521 6.18 -23.79 12.10
N GLY A 522 5.83 -23.74 10.82
CA GLY A 522 6.58 -24.39 9.76
C GLY A 522 7.01 -23.37 8.71
N GLY A 523 8.13 -23.62 8.05
CA GLY A 523 8.58 -22.67 7.04
C GLY A 523 9.92 -23.03 6.43
N LYS A 524 10.47 -22.10 5.62
CA LYS A 524 11.75 -22.23 4.96
C LYS A 524 12.45 -20.88 4.82
N THR A 525 13.74 -20.86 5.11
CA THR A 525 14.62 -19.71 4.85
C THR A 525 15.14 -19.72 3.42
N GLY A 526 15.29 -18.54 2.84
CA GLY A 526 15.93 -18.30 1.56
C GLY A 526 17.11 -17.34 1.70
N THR A 527 18.11 -17.53 0.85
CA THR A 527 19.24 -16.61 0.70
C THR A 527 19.69 -16.74 -0.75
N ALA A 528 19.43 -15.73 -1.55
CA ALA A 528 19.76 -15.73 -2.98
C ALA A 528 20.61 -14.49 -3.32
N ASN A 529 21.67 -14.68 -4.10
CA ASN A 529 22.45 -13.58 -4.62
C ASN A 529 21.61 -12.76 -5.59
N LYS A 530 21.81 -11.45 -5.60
CA LYS A 530 21.18 -10.56 -6.59
C LYS A 530 21.99 -10.55 -7.87
N ILE A 531 21.28 -10.52 -8.99
CA ILE A 531 21.91 -10.23 -10.29
C ILE A 531 22.14 -8.72 -10.33
N ASP A 532 23.36 -8.32 -10.59
CA ASP A 532 23.75 -6.93 -10.81
C ASP A 532 23.24 -6.46 -12.17
N ALA A 533 22.42 -5.41 -12.17
CA ALA A 533 21.76 -4.92 -13.39
C ALA A 533 22.74 -4.39 -14.45
N GLY A 534 23.92 -3.89 -14.04
CA GLY A 534 24.94 -3.37 -14.95
C GLY A 534 25.77 -4.47 -15.64
N THR A 535 25.97 -5.60 -14.94
CA THR A 535 26.83 -6.69 -15.44
C THR A 535 26.09 -7.94 -15.88
N GLY A 536 24.81 -8.09 -15.48
CA GLY A 536 24.01 -9.30 -15.71
C GLY A 536 24.51 -10.53 -14.94
N LYS A 537 25.46 -10.36 -13.99
CA LYS A 537 26.06 -11.45 -13.20
C LYS A 537 25.62 -11.35 -11.74
N TYR A 538 25.80 -12.43 -11.00
CA TYR A 538 25.57 -12.40 -9.55
C TYR A 538 26.52 -11.40 -8.87
N GLY A 539 25.92 -10.44 -8.16
CA GLY A 539 26.61 -9.41 -7.41
C GLY A 539 26.95 -9.84 -5.97
N LYS A 540 27.25 -8.84 -5.12
CA LYS A 540 27.56 -9.04 -3.69
C LYS A 540 26.33 -8.87 -2.78
N ASP A 541 25.23 -8.38 -3.31
CA ASP A 541 23.98 -8.17 -2.57
C ASP A 541 23.11 -9.42 -2.59
N TYR A 542 22.23 -9.53 -1.60
CA TYR A 542 21.40 -10.72 -1.39
C TYR A 542 19.95 -10.34 -1.20
N TYR A 543 19.02 -11.24 -1.61
CA TYR A 543 17.69 -11.35 -1.06
C TYR A 543 17.70 -12.40 0.04
N SER A 544 17.33 -11.99 1.24
CA SER A 544 17.24 -12.85 2.41
C SER A 544 15.79 -13.00 2.80
N SER A 545 15.26 -14.21 2.83
CA SER A 545 13.82 -14.41 2.99
C SER A 545 13.49 -15.50 4.01
N PHE A 546 12.28 -15.44 4.52
CA PHE A 546 11.61 -16.51 5.25
C PHE A 546 10.16 -16.60 4.78
N ILE A 547 9.74 -17.80 4.41
CA ILE A 547 8.36 -18.14 4.10
C ILE A 547 7.88 -19.18 5.11
N GLY A 548 6.68 -19.01 5.66
CA GLY A 548 6.15 -19.94 6.64
C GLY A 548 4.67 -19.78 6.89
N MET A 549 4.14 -20.64 7.75
CA MET A 549 2.74 -20.60 8.19
C MET A 549 2.59 -21.20 9.60
N ALA A 550 1.49 -20.89 10.23
CA ALA A 550 1.14 -21.38 11.56
C ALA A 550 -0.39 -21.35 11.80
N PRO A 551 -0.90 -22.25 12.69
CA PRO A 551 -0.25 -23.48 13.17
C PRO A 551 -0.20 -24.54 12.03
N MET A 552 0.80 -25.44 12.06
CA MET A 552 1.02 -26.39 10.93
C MET A 552 -0.02 -27.49 10.82
N ASP A 553 -0.74 -27.80 11.88
CA ASP A 553 -1.86 -28.76 11.87
C ASP A 553 -3.10 -28.19 11.15
N ASP A 554 -3.39 -26.90 11.32
CA ASP A 554 -4.46 -26.17 10.64
C ASP A 554 -4.03 -24.72 10.39
N PRO A 555 -3.32 -24.43 9.29
CA PRO A 555 -2.76 -23.12 9.04
C PRO A 555 -3.82 -22.01 8.97
N GLN A 556 -3.72 -21.04 9.88
CA GLN A 556 -4.59 -19.86 9.95
C GLN A 556 -3.93 -18.64 9.30
N VAL A 557 -2.63 -18.62 9.30
CA VAL A 557 -1.83 -17.51 8.76
C VAL A 557 -0.58 -18.03 8.09
N SER A 558 -0.26 -17.46 6.92
CA SER A 558 1.00 -17.64 6.21
C SER A 558 1.70 -16.29 6.07
N ILE A 559 3.02 -16.33 5.97
CA ILE A 559 3.88 -15.14 5.92
C ILE A 559 5.03 -15.35 4.94
N LEU A 560 5.37 -14.29 4.23
CA LEU A 560 6.63 -14.14 3.51
C LEU A 560 7.28 -12.82 3.90
N VAL A 561 8.50 -12.89 4.42
CA VAL A 561 9.37 -11.72 4.66
C VAL A 561 10.55 -11.78 3.71
N VAL A 562 10.82 -10.71 2.98
CA VAL A 562 11.96 -10.56 2.07
C VAL A 562 12.75 -9.32 2.46
N VAL A 563 14.00 -9.49 2.85
CA VAL A 563 14.96 -8.43 3.18
C VAL A 563 15.89 -8.22 2.00
N ASP A 564 15.79 -7.08 1.35
CA ASP A 564 16.56 -6.73 0.16
C ASP A 564 17.88 -6.03 0.56
N SER A 565 19.01 -6.64 0.17
CA SER A 565 20.35 -6.09 0.35
C SER A 565 20.67 -5.72 1.81
N PRO A 566 20.49 -6.64 2.79
CA PRO A 566 20.85 -6.36 4.19
C PRO A 566 22.36 -6.13 4.32
N ARG A 567 22.75 -5.33 5.32
CA ARG A 567 24.15 -5.10 5.65
C ARG A 567 24.55 -5.94 6.87
N GLY A 568 25.78 -6.39 6.92
CA GLY A 568 26.27 -7.32 7.92
C GLY A 568 25.90 -8.78 7.60
N SER A 569 24.96 -9.36 8.34
CA SER A 569 24.46 -10.72 8.04
C SER A 569 23.46 -10.69 6.88
N TYR A 570 23.60 -11.66 5.97
CA TYR A 570 22.73 -11.84 4.80
C TYR A 570 21.97 -13.18 4.80
N TYR A 571 22.10 -13.99 5.85
CA TYR A 571 21.38 -15.26 5.93
C TYR A 571 19.91 -15.02 6.32
N GLY A 572 18.96 -15.55 5.54
CA GLY A 572 17.52 -15.43 5.81
C GLY A 572 17.13 -15.90 7.20
N SER A 573 17.83 -16.92 7.75
CA SER A 573 17.64 -17.38 9.13
C SER A 573 18.00 -16.32 10.18
N MET A 574 18.92 -15.40 9.89
CA MET A 574 19.41 -14.39 10.82
C MET A 574 18.68 -13.06 10.70
N VAL A 575 18.18 -12.72 9.50
CA VAL A 575 17.58 -11.40 9.24
C VAL A 575 16.07 -11.48 8.99
N ALA A 576 15.57 -12.44 8.20
CA ALA A 576 14.15 -12.53 7.87
C ALA A 576 13.32 -13.36 8.87
N ALA A 577 13.85 -14.50 9.34
CA ALA A 577 13.13 -15.38 10.25
C ALA A 577 12.79 -14.72 11.61
N PRO A 578 13.66 -13.90 12.25
CA PRO A 578 13.30 -13.18 13.48
C PRO A 578 12.17 -12.16 13.28
N ILE A 579 12.12 -11.46 12.12
CA ILE A 579 11.04 -10.53 11.76
C ILE A 579 9.74 -11.31 11.62
N ALA A 580 9.74 -12.41 10.88
CA ALA A 580 8.57 -13.27 10.72
C ALA A 580 8.08 -13.84 12.06
N LYS A 581 9.00 -14.21 12.97
CA LYS A 581 8.67 -14.66 14.33
C LYS A 581 7.92 -13.59 15.12
N GLU A 582 8.39 -12.35 15.11
CA GLU A 582 7.74 -11.23 15.81
C GLU A 582 6.31 -11.05 15.30
N ILE A 583 6.16 -10.94 13.98
CA ILE A 583 4.86 -10.77 13.31
C ILE A 583 3.91 -11.94 13.62
N LEU A 584 4.35 -13.19 13.41
CA LEU A 584 3.52 -14.37 13.70
C LEU A 584 3.13 -14.48 15.17
N THR A 585 4.02 -14.09 16.10
CA THR A 585 3.74 -14.14 17.53
C THR A 585 2.56 -13.24 17.89
N ASP A 586 2.58 -12.00 17.40
CA ASP A 586 1.54 -11.02 17.70
C ASP A 586 0.25 -11.36 16.94
N THR A 587 0.36 -11.76 15.67
CA THR A 587 -0.79 -12.17 14.84
C THR A 587 -1.53 -13.38 15.40
N LEU A 588 -0.82 -14.44 15.80
CA LEU A 588 -1.46 -15.64 16.35
C LEU A 588 -2.17 -15.38 17.69
N ARG A 589 -1.62 -14.49 18.52
CA ARG A 589 -2.28 -14.02 19.74
C ARG A 589 -3.53 -13.21 19.44
N TYR A 590 -3.43 -12.28 18.49
CA TYR A 590 -4.55 -11.45 18.05
C TYR A 590 -5.70 -12.29 17.49
N LEU A 591 -5.37 -13.29 16.67
CA LEU A 591 -6.34 -14.26 16.13
C LEU A 591 -6.87 -15.25 17.17
N ASN A 592 -6.47 -15.12 18.44
CA ASN A 592 -6.86 -16.00 19.54
C ASN A 592 -6.54 -17.49 19.28
N VAL A 593 -5.48 -17.78 18.53
CA VAL A 593 -5.01 -19.15 18.34
C VAL A 593 -4.46 -19.67 19.65
N THR A 594 -5.04 -20.75 20.16
CA THR A 594 -4.65 -21.32 21.47
C THR A 594 -3.27 -21.96 21.41
N PRO A 595 -2.31 -21.51 22.24
CA PRO A 595 -0.97 -22.08 22.29
C PRO A 595 -1.00 -23.49 22.91
N THR A 596 -0.28 -24.43 22.29
CA THR A 596 -0.09 -25.79 22.78
C THR A 596 1.36 -26.02 23.14
N TYR A 597 1.69 -25.89 24.43
CA TYR A 597 3.06 -26.04 24.92
C TYR A 597 3.47 -27.48 25.12
N SER A 598 4.64 -27.87 24.63
CA SER A 598 5.29 -29.13 24.96
C SER A 598 5.70 -29.17 26.47
N ALA A 599 6.00 -30.37 26.98
CA ALA A 599 6.45 -30.51 28.38
C ALA A 599 7.74 -29.69 28.65
N SER A 600 8.68 -29.68 27.67
CA SER A 600 9.91 -28.89 27.77
C SER A 600 9.66 -27.39 27.75
N GLU A 601 8.73 -26.91 26.91
CA GLU A 601 8.35 -25.49 26.86
C GLU A 601 7.63 -25.05 28.14
N LYS A 602 6.73 -25.88 28.68
CA LYS A 602 6.07 -25.62 29.97
C LYS A 602 7.11 -25.46 31.06
N LYS A 603 8.07 -26.41 31.16
CA LYS A 603 9.16 -26.35 32.11
C LYS A 603 10.06 -25.11 31.95
N ALA A 604 10.36 -24.72 30.70
CA ALA A 604 11.13 -23.51 30.39
C ALA A 604 10.38 -22.25 30.79
N ILE A 605 9.06 -22.19 30.51
CA ILE A 605 8.19 -21.07 30.90
C ILE A 605 8.11 -20.99 32.43
N GLU A 606 7.87 -22.11 33.13
CA GLU A 606 7.82 -22.16 34.59
C GLU A 606 9.16 -21.77 35.20
N GLY A 607 10.28 -22.23 34.61
CA GLY A 607 11.63 -21.87 35.02
C GLY A 607 12.00 -20.39 34.86
N ASN A 608 11.26 -19.66 34.01
CA ASN A 608 11.43 -18.21 33.87
C ASN A 608 10.62 -17.37 34.86
N TYR A 609 9.86 -18.03 35.76
CA TYR A 609 9.11 -17.36 36.80
C TYR A 609 9.71 -17.69 38.16
N THR A 610 9.55 -16.78 39.09
CA THR A 610 9.93 -16.94 40.51
C THR A 610 8.84 -16.34 41.40
N ILE A 611 8.86 -16.65 42.65
CA ILE A 611 7.92 -16.12 43.66
C ILE A 611 8.58 -14.94 44.36
N VAL A 612 7.89 -13.82 44.43
CA VAL A 612 8.33 -12.63 45.16
C VAL A 612 8.48 -12.99 46.65
N PRO A 613 9.67 -12.85 47.22
CA PRO A 613 9.90 -13.14 48.64
C PRO A 613 9.27 -12.07 49.54
N ASN A 614 8.96 -12.42 50.76
CA ASN A 614 8.58 -11.44 51.77
C ASN A 614 9.82 -10.77 52.36
N VAL A 615 9.93 -9.45 52.17
CA VAL A 615 11.03 -8.63 52.68
C VAL A 615 10.56 -7.52 53.64
N ILE A 616 9.26 -7.49 53.96
CA ILE A 616 8.70 -6.52 54.92
C ILE A 616 9.28 -6.78 56.30
N GLY A 617 9.65 -5.73 57.01
CA GLY A 617 10.27 -5.78 58.33
C GLY A 617 11.77 -6.07 58.31
N LYS A 618 12.40 -6.23 57.14
CA LYS A 618 13.84 -6.50 57.03
C LYS A 618 14.62 -5.22 56.70
N PRO A 619 15.90 -5.13 57.18
CA PRO A 619 16.82 -4.12 56.73
C PRO A 619 16.98 -4.19 55.20
N PHE A 620 17.15 -3.04 54.54
CA PHE A 620 17.21 -2.97 53.09
C PHE A 620 18.33 -3.83 52.46
N SER A 621 19.52 -3.86 53.13
CA SER A 621 20.64 -4.68 52.67
C SER A 621 20.29 -6.18 52.66
N GLU A 622 19.60 -6.67 53.71
CA GLU A 622 19.10 -8.05 53.79
C GLU A 622 18.01 -8.29 52.72
N ALA A 623 17.06 -7.35 52.56
CA ALA A 623 15.98 -7.42 51.60
C ALA A 623 16.52 -7.51 50.15
N ALA A 624 17.52 -6.70 49.83
CA ALA A 624 18.18 -6.72 48.50
C ALA A 624 18.82 -8.09 48.21
N GLY A 625 19.50 -8.69 49.21
CA GLY A 625 20.09 -10.02 49.06
C GLY A 625 19.03 -11.11 48.86
N ILE A 626 17.91 -11.07 49.59
CA ILE A 626 16.79 -12.02 49.43
C ILE A 626 16.12 -11.91 48.10
N ILE A 627 15.87 -10.67 47.61
CA ILE A 627 15.28 -10.40 46.30
C ILE A 627 16.22 -10.90 45.21
N GLY A 628 17.51 -10.56 45.29
CA GLY A 628 18.53 -10.99 44.33
C GLY A 628 18.68 -12.52 44.27
N GLY A 629 18.62 -13.21 45.44
CA GLY A 629 18.65 -14.67 45.52
C GLY A 629 17.46 -15.38 44.84
N LYS A 630 16.38 -14.64 44.52
CA LYS A 630 15.23 -15.11 43.73
C LYS A 630 15.32 -14.71 42.26
N GLU A 631 16.48 -14.26 41.81
CA GLU A 631 16.70 -13.76 40.44
C GLU A 631 15.76 -12.60 40.07
N LEU A 632 15.48 -11.72 41.06
CA LEU A 632 14.68 -10.50 40.89
C LEU A 632 15.58 -9.27 41.05
N LYS A 633 15.16 -8.17 40.46
CA LYS A 633 15.76 -6.85 40.68
C LYS A 633 15.00 -6.11 41.77
N TYR A 634 15.62 -5.16 42.43
CA TYR A 634 14.97 -4.28 43.38
C TYR A 634 15.10 -2.81 42.96
N SER A 635 14.17 -1.99 43.46
CA SER A 635 14.22 -0.54 43.30
C SER A 635 14.07 0.13 44.65
N ARG A 636 14.96 1.08 44.94
CA ARG A 636 14.90 1.92 46.15
C ARG A 636 13.83 3.01 45.97
N PRO A 637 13.24 3.51 47.09
CA PRO A 637 12.45 4.73 47.07
C PRO A 637 13.32 5.93 46.64
N LYS A 638 12.77 6.86 45.90
CA LYS A 638 13.47 8.11 45.51
C LYS A 638 13.91 8.97 46.69
N SER A 639 13.27 8.79 47.84
CA SER A 639 13.58 9.50 49.10
C SER A 639 14.77 8.95 49.87
N ALA A 640 15.32 7.78 49.48
CA ALA A 640 16.49 7.17 50.14
C ALA A 640 17.78 7.50 49.35
N GLN A 641 18.81 7.99 50.05
CA GLN A 641 20.16 8.14 49.51
C GLN A 641 20.81 6.77 49.32
N ASP A 642 21.86 6.69 48.49
CA ASP A 642 22.48 5.40 48.14
C ASP A 642 23.05 4.61 49.29
N ASP A 643 23.42 5.27 50.40
CA ASP A 643 23.98 4.66 51.60
C ASP A 643 22.97 4.52 52.75
N ASP A 644 21.70 4.92 52.58
CA ASP A 644 20.69 4.83 53.64
C ASP A 644 20.25 3.37 53.88
N GLU A 645 20.51 2.88 55.10
CA GLU A 645 19.90 1.64 55.57
C GLU A 645 18.55 1.97 56.24
N PHE A 646 17.52 1.31 55.78
CA PHE A 646 16.14 1.49 56.28
C PHE A 646 15.42 0.14 56.42
N THR A 647 14.40 0.09 57.24
CA THR A 647 13.52 -1.09 57.35
C THR A 647 12.45 -1.01 56.29
N VAL A 648 12.29 -2.08 55.48
CA VAL A 648 11.24 -2.18 54.46
C VAL A 648 9.87 -2.29 55.16
N VAL A 649 9.00 -1.32 54.93
CA VAL A 649 7.63 -1.31 55.50
C VAL A 649 6.57 -1.85 54.55
N ASP A 650 6.81 -1.75 53.24
CA ASP A 650 5.95 -2.34 52.19
C ASP A 650 6.76 -2.71 50.95
N GLN A 651 6.19 -3.59 50.11
CA GLN A 651 6.77 -4.05 48.85
C GLN A 651 5.71 -4.24 47.75
N TYR A 652 6.12 -4.01 46.52
CA TYR A 652 5.31 -4.30 45.33
C TYR A 652 6.18 -4.92 44.22
N PRO A 653 5.79 -6.06 43.61
CA PRO A 653 4.57 -6.86 43.89
C PRO A 653 4.60 -7.44 45.31
N LYS A 654 3.43 -7.78 45.86
CA LYS A 654 3.29 -8.39 47.20
C LYS A 654 3.98 -9.76 47.26
N ALA A 655 4.45 -10.14 48.46
CA ALA A 655 5.02 -11.45 48.71
C ALA A 655 4.10 -12.58 48.26
N GLY A 656 4.66 -13.65 47.70
CA GLY A 656 3.89 -14.77 47.13
C GLY A 656 3.43 -14.56 45.69
N THR A 657 3.55 -13.36 45.10
CA THR A 657 3.20 -13.12 43.72
C THR A 657 4.18 -13.83 42.76
N LYS A 658 3.67 -14.61 41.81
CA LYS A 658 4.47 -15.24 40.77
C LYS A 658 4.79 -14.21 39.67
N VAL A 659 6.06 -13.89 39.49
CA VAL A 659 6.56 -12.90 38.52
C VAL A 659 7.66 -13.48 37.64
N LYS A 660 7.95 -12.86 36.51
CA LYS A 660 9.11 -13.27 35.69
C LYS A 660 10.41 -12.97 36.41
N LYS A 661 11.40 -13.82 36.26
CA LYS A 661 12.79 -13.54 36.68
C LYS A 661 13.25 -12.21 36.09
N ASN A 662 14.09 -11.49 36.78
CA ASN A 662 14.52 -10.12 36.46
C ASN A 662 13.43 -9.04 36.58
N SER A 663 12.19 -9.35 37.01
CA SER A 663 11.20 -8.33 37.36
C SER A 663 11.69 -7.51 38.55
N VAL A 664 11.30 -6.23 38.59
CA VAL A 664 11.69 -5.32 39.69
C VAL A 664 10.70 -5.46 40.84
N VAL A 665 11.23 -5.62 42.05
CA VAL A 665 10.48 -5.49 43.29
C VAL A 665 10.78 -4.12 43.87
N TYR A 666 9.75 -3.30 43.98
CA TYR A 666 9.82 -1.99 44.61
C TYR A 666 9.68 -2.19 46.14
N VAL A 667 10.57 -1.59 46.89
CA VAL A 667 10.52 -1.60 48.35
C VAL A 667 10.33 -0.19 48.88
N TYR A 668 9.58 -0.06 49.96
CA TYR A 668 9.18 1.23 50.52
C TYR A 668 9.65 1.33 51.97
N LYS A 669 10.04 2.54 52.39
CA LYS A 669 10.47 2.86 53.76
C LYS A 669 9.40 3.55 54.60
N GLU A 670 8.30 4.01 53.93
CA GLU A 670 7.15 4.67 54.54
C GLU A 670 5.85 4.20 53.84
#